data_adc5d902c176a51626b207479b255249
#
_entry.id   adc5d902c176a51626b207479b255249
#
_cell.length_a   1.000
_cell.length_b   1.000
_cell.length_c   1.000
_cell.angle_alpha   90.00
_cell.angle_beta   90.00
_cell.angle_gamma   90.00
#
_symmetry.space_group_name_H-M   'P 1'
#
loop_
_entity.id
_entity.type
_entity.pdbx_description
1 polymer ?
#
loop_
_entity_poly.entity_id
_entity_poly.type
_entity_poly.pdbx_seq_one_letter_code
_entity_poly.pdbx_strand_id
1 'polypeptide(L)'
;HSYIEELSIVYAEDFFGNPAGVIAAIKEQFTGEMIVVRSSSKSEDNLETSNAGHFESVLGVDASKDAAITESIETVYRSYVEGDFTEEAKQQLIEANEEVLIQRQTDHVRISGVVFTRDIIYNRPYYMVTYDDNGSTDSVTSGVRGKTKWIAKNASREFLEYEFVDLLTAVKEIEQIYEYVSALDIEFAILEDGTVVIFQVRPLAAALKIIAPMTDREFKDTKALAKCKYLDTFHILSDMAFWNPAEIIGSNPRPLDYSLYRELITAHIWSAGLQPLGYQPVRGELMQKVGNKPYISVNYTFDGLTPAGLPEDLCYKLNQYYEQKLRQDKTAHDKIEFEIIFNTYDFMTDTRLKELAEYGFDDVEISQLRNALFEIAKQTLEHYDEICEEDLRSLGQLTELRHELRKHSPLAETNVMKLYSYIDELLDSIKDHGTPQFTRQARCAFMARSFCRTLVEKGYFTKQEMDDFMLSIPTVASEFERDFDLYSHGKLSRDDFNHLYGHLRLGTYDIRSDSYRNIYFDVASANLTGNNKVKQEAKSLDLERLQVALDEAGIPVTPEKFIEFIKKATQNREYFKFEFTKSLSLMLDVIVKLGEVMAIAREDMSYLEIQDLLSYHSRDSYIQTIETRRRFYHVNSYLVLPEVIFYVGDIDVIDIDEARPNFI
;
A
#
# COMPACT_ATOMS: atom_id res chain seq x y z
N HIS A 1 -21.87 -5.35 28.62
CA HIS A 1 -21.44 -6.39 27.67
C HIS A 1 -20.02 -6.89 27.96
N SER A 2 -19.42 -6.49 29.10
CA SER A 2 -18.09 -6.97 29.50
C SER A 2 -18.11 -7.44 30.95
N TYR A 3 -17.12 -8.27 31.28
CA TYR A 3 -16.82 -8.76 32.62
C TYR A 3 -15.53 -8.11 33.11
N ILE A 4 -15.44 -7.86 34.39
CA ILE A 4 -14.23 -7.42 35.08
C ILE A 4 -13.92 -8.48 36.11
N GLU A 5 -12.70 -9.00 36.13
CA GLU A 5 -12.27 -9.98 37.10
C GLU A 5 -12.34 -9.42 38.50
N GLU A 6 -12.60 -10.30 39.45
CA GLU A 6 -12.59 -9.93 40.86
C GLU A 6 -11.23 -9.34 41.25
N LEU A 7 -11.26 -8.20 41.94
CA LEU A 7 -10.06 -7.43 42.25
C LEU A 7 -10.05 -6.94 43.71
N SER A 8 -8.85 -6.67 44.21
CA SER A 8 -8.60 -6.02 45.48
C SER A 8 -7.50 -4.99 45.34
N ILE A 9 -7.64 -3.86 46.01
CA ILE A 9 -6.62 -2.80 46.05
C ILE A 9 -5.81 -2.95 47.32
N VAL A 10 -4.48 -2.93 47.20
CA VAL A 10 -3.58 -2.98 48.34
C VAL A 10 -2.78 -1.68 48.38
N TYR A 11 -3.02 -0.89 49.43
CA TYR A 11 -2.27 0.36 49.64
C TYR A 11 -0.91 0.08 50.30
N ALA A 12 0.09 0.90 49.95
CA ALA A 12 1.43 0.80 50.51
C ALA A 12 1.44 0.88 52.04
N GLU A 13 0.61 1.76 52.62
CA GLU A 13 0.45 1.90 54.08
C GLU A 13 0.00 0.58 54.72
N ASP A 14 -1.03 -0.06 54.15
CA ASP A 14 -1.58 -1.33 54.70
C ASP A 14 -0.56 -2.46 54.54
N PHE A 15 0.07 -2.58 53.40
CA PHE A 15 1.02 -3.66 53.14
C PHE A 15 2.28 -3.54 53.98
N PHE A 16 2.94 -2.39 54.04
CA PHE A 16 4.15 -2.23 54.86
C PHE A 16 3.85 -2.12 56.35
N GLY A 17 2.66 -1.68 56.74
CA GLY A 17 2.23 -1.61 58.14
C GLY A 17 1.79 -2.95 58.74
N ASN A 18 1.09 -3.81 57.97
CA ASN A 18 0.60 -5.11 58.38
C ASN A 18 0.59 -6.14 57.24
N PRO A 19 1.77 -6.59 56.76
CA PRO A 19 1.86 -7.55 55.66
C PRO A 19 1.04 -8.83 55.88
N ALA A 20 1.10 -9.40 57.09
CA ALA A 20 0.41 -10.63 57.39
C ALA A 20 -1.12 -10.51 57.28
N GLY A 21 -1.67 -9.36 57.69
CA GLY A 21 -3.12 -9.09 57.58
C GLY A 21 -3.56 -8.95 56.11
N VAL A 22 -2.78 -8.25 55.31
CA VAL A 22 -3.05 -8.09 53.86
C VAL A 22 -2.99 -9.43 53.14
N ILE A 23 -1.94 -10.23 53.37
CA ILE A 23 -1.81 -11.56 52.76
C ILE A 23 -2.97 -12.47 53.17
N ALA A 24 -3.38 -12.46 54.44
CA ALA A 24 -4.51 -13.26 54.93
C ALA A 24 -5.82 -12.86 54.20
N ALA A 25 -6.06 -11.56 54.00
CA ALA A 25 -7.22 -11.06 53.26
C ALA A 25 -7.22 -11.48 51.78
N ILE A 26 -6.06 -11.38 51.09
CA ILE A 26 -5.89 -11.83 49.70
C ILE A 26 -6.18 -13.36 49.62
N LYS A 27 -5.63 -14.16 50.53
CA LYS A 27 -5.86 -15.60 50.53
C LYS A 27 -7.32 -15.97 50.80
N GLU A 28 -8.02 -15.23 51.66
CA GLU A 28 -9.44 -15.43 51.91
C GLU A 28 -10.27 -15.12 50.66
N GLN A 29 -9.97 -14.00 49.99
CA GLN A 29 -10.69 -13.55 48.81
C GLN A 29 -10.45 -14.45 47.61
N PHE A 30 -9.20 -14.83 47.34
CA PHE A 30 -8.79 -15.59 46.15
C PHE A 30 -8.38 -17.04 46.46
N THR A 31 -9.13 -17.71 47.31
CA THR A 31 -8.80 -19.04 47.84
C THR A 31 -8.52 -20.07 46.73
N GLY A 32 -7.26 -20.49 46.62
CA GLY A 32 -6.84 -21.54 45.67
C GLY A 32 -6.80 -21.13 44.20
N GLU A 33 -6.85 -19.84 43.92
CA GLU A 33 -6.82 -19.30 42.59
C GLU A 33 -5.42 -18.78 42.21
N MET A 34 -5.19 -18.60 40.93
CA MET A 34 -4.04 -17.83 40.40
C MET A 34 -4.43 -16.36 40.33
N ILE A 35 -3.53 -15.47 40.71
CA ILE A 35 -3.75 -14.03 40.69
C ILE A 35 -2.66 -13.31 39.91
N VAL A 36 -2.98 -12.11 39.52
CA VAL A 36 -2.06 -11.15 38.92
C VAL A 36 -1.89 -9.96 39.86
N VAL A 37 -0.64 -9.56 40.11
CA VAL A 37 -0.32 -8.33 40.85
C VAL A 37 0.07 -7.28 39.81
N ARG A 38 -0.75 -6.24 39.67
CA ARG A 38 -0.55 -5.18 38.64
C ARG A 38 -0.17 -3.87 39.28
N SER A 39 0.60 -3.08 38.52
CA SER A 39 0.80 -1.68 38.89
C SER A 39 -0.49 -0.88 38.83
N SER A 40 -0.64 0.07 39.77
CA SER A 40 -1.70 1.06 39.84
C SER A 40 -1.16 2.35 40.45
N SER A 41 0.01 2.77 39.97
CA SER A 41 0.66 4.00 40.46
C SER A 41 -0.05 5.24 39.94
N LYS A 42 -0.22 6.25 40.82
CA LYS A 42 -0.75 7.57 40.43
C LYS A 42 0.10 8.30 39.39
N SER A 43 1.36 7.92 39.23
CA SER A 43 2.29 8.45 38.24
C SER A 43 2.23 7.73 36.89
N GLU A 44 1.53 6.61 36.81
CA GLU A 44 1.43 5.81 35.58
C GLU A 44 0.54 6.48 34.53
N ASP A 45 -0.61 7.01 34.96
CA ASP A 45 -1.64 7.55 34.09
C ASP A 45 -1.99 9.00 34.43
N ASN A 46 -1.43 9.93 33.66
CA ASN A 46 -1.82 11.33 33.65
C ASN A 46 -2.55 11.66 32.35
N LEU A 47 -3.47 12.65 32.37
CA LEU A 47 -4.11 13.20 31.16
C LEU A 47 -3.11 13.79 30.15
N GLU A 48 -1.87 14.07 30.57
CA GLU A 48 -0.82 14.73 29.77
C GLU A 48 0.34 13.79 29.40
N THR A 49 0.59 12.73 30.18
CA THR A 49 1.70 11.79 29.94
C THR A 49 1.25 10.35 30.25
N SER A 50 1.64 9.41 29.39
CA SER A 50 1.46 7.98 29.62
C SER A 50 2.82 7.33 29.83
N ASN A 51 3.01 6.68 30.98
CA ASN A 51 4.16 5.86 31.31
C ASN A 51 3.86 4.35 31.13
N ALA A 52 3.04 4.02 30.15
CA ALA A 52 2.64 2.65 29.82
C ALA A 52 3.84 1.71 29.72
N GLY A 53 3.80 0.61 30.46
CA GLY A 53 4.87 -0.40 30.47
C GLY A 53 6.13 -0.01 31.24
N HIS A 54 6.10 1.08 32.01
CA HIS A 54 7.22 1.49 32.86
C HIS A 54 7.29 0.72 34.18
N PHE A 55 6.15 0.24 34.66
CA PHE A 55 6.04 -0.49 35.91
C PHE A 55 5.77 -1.98 35.68
N GLU A 56 6.21 -2.80 36.64
CA GLU A 56 6.11 -4.24 36.52
C GLU A 56 4.71 -4.75 36.93
N SER A 57 4.31 -5.83 36.29
CA SER A 57 3.15 -6.66 36.69
C SER A 57 3.60 -8.12 36.82
N VAL A 58 3.16 -8.82 37.85
CA VAL A 58 3.53 -10.20 38.11
C VAL A 58 2.34 -11.10 37.86
N LEU A 59 2.46 -11.99 36.88
CA LEU A 59 1.45 -12.98 36.50
C LEU A 59 1.71 -14.32 37.17
N GLY A 60 0.69 -15.17 37.24
CA GLY A 60 0.83 -16.55 37.70
C GLY A 60 1.18 -16.69 39.18
N VAL A 61 0.69 -15.78 40.01
CA VAL A 61 0.93 -15.82 41.46
C VAL A 61 -0.09 -16.77 42.13
N ASP A 62 0.39 -17.81 42.80
CA ASP A 62 -0.44 -18.76 43.54
C ASP A 62 -0.94 -18.10 44.83
N ALA A 63 -2.22 -17.76 44.89
CA ALA A 63 -2.83 -17.11 46.06
C ALA A 63 -2.81 -17.98 47.33
N SER A 64 -2.45 -19.26 47.29
CA SER A 64 -2.26 -20.09 48.47
C SER A 64 -0.92 -19.88 49.17
N LYS A 65 0.08 -19.24 48.54
CA LYS A 65 1.47 -19.12 48.98
C LYS A 65 1.80 -17.72 49.47
N ASP A 66 1.96 -17.55 50.77
CA ASP A 66 2.30 -16.26 51.40
C ASP A 66 3.56 -15.61 50.79
N ALA A 67 4.62 -16.39 50.58
CA ALA A 67 5.85 -15.90 50.04
C ALA A 67 5.71 -15.38 48.58
N ALA A 68 4.91 -16.07 47.76
CA ALA A 68 4.67 -15.66 46.36
C ALA A 68 3.89 -14.34 46.30
N ILE A 69 2.84 -14.20 47.14
CA ILE A 69 2.05 -12.95 47.22
C ILE A 69 2.96 -11.78 47.67
N THR A 70 3.74 -12.00 48.76
CA THR A 70 4.63 -10.98 49.31
C THR A 70 5.65 -10.51 48.27
N GLU A 71 6.37 -11.46 47.65
CA GLU A 71 7.40 -11.19 46.67
C GLU A 71 6.84 -10.42 45.44
N SER A 72 5.65 -10.82 44.96
CA SER A 72 5.00 -10.18 43.82
C SER A 72 4.59 -8.75 44.13
N ILE A 73 3.99 -8.47 45.31
CA ILE A 73 3.61 -7.13 45.73
C ILE A 73 4.87 -6.26 45.91
N GLU A 74 5.91 -6.78 46.55
CA GLU A 74 7.17 -6.04 46.68
C GLU A 74 7.84 -5.76 45.34
N THR A 75 7.76 -6.69 44.40
CA THR A 75 8.30 -6.51 43.05
C THR A 75 7.62 -5.33 42.33
N VAL A 76 6.29 -5.26 42.39
CA VAL A 76 5.53 -4.16 41.79
C VAL A 76 5.85 -2.84 42.49
N TYR A 77 5.82 -2.77 43.83
CA TYR A 77 6.19 -1.54 44.54
C TYR A 77 7.65 -1.09 44.26
N ARG A 78 8.57 -2.07 44.11
CA ARG A 78 9.97 -1.77 43.74
C ARG A 78 10.10 -1.10 42.39
N SER A 79 9.22 -1.45 41.43
CA SER A 79 9.21 -0.82 40.12
C SER A 79 8.76 0.65 40.14
N TYR A 80 8.13 1.12 41.21
CA TYR A 80 7.73 2.53 41.37
C TYR A 80 8.87 3.44 41.83
N VAL A 81 10.01 2.88 42.23
CA VAL A 81 11.12 3.61 42.83
C VAL A 81 12.35 3.57 41.94
N GLU A 82 12.96 4.74 41.71
CA GLU A 82 14.26 4.80 41.05
C GLU A 82 15.39 4.51 42.07
N GLY A 83 16.14 3.43 41.88
CA GLY A 83 17.26 3.04 42.71
C GLY A 83 16.97 1.92 43.72
N ASP A 84 17.64 1.94 44.88
CA ASP A 84 17.53 0.89 45.87
C ASP A 84 16.20 0.96 46.66
N PHE A 85 15.59 -0.19 46.91
CA PHE A 85 14.31 -0.29 47.66
C PHE A 85 14.56 -0.24 49.17
N THR A 86 14.86 0.96 49.69
CA THR A 86 15.17 1.24 51.10
C THR A 86 13.92 1.52 51.94
N GLU A 87 14.07 1.63 53.27
CA GLU A 87 12.95 2.04 54.15
C GLU A 87 12.48 3.47 53.86
N GLU A 88 13.39 4.36 53.45
CA GLU A 88 13.02 5.70 52.99
C GLU A 88 12.16 5.65 51.70
N ALA A 89 12.49 4.75 50.79
CA ALA A 89 11.68 4.55 49.56
C ALA A 89 10.27 4.01 49.91
N LYS A 90 10.14 3.05 50.84
CA LYS A 90 8.85 2.57 51.30
C LYS A 90 8.04 3.68 51.95
N GLN A 91 8.68 4.54 52.75
CA GLN A 91 8.01 5.66 53.39
C GLN A 91 7.48 6.68 52.32
N GLN A 92 8.24 6.90 51.25
CA GLN A 92 7.76 7.72 50.12
C GLN A 92 6.54 7.15 49.44
N LEU A 93 6.48 5.81 49.22
CA LEU A 93 5.30 5.14 48.66
C LEU A 93 4.08 5.29 49.55
N ILE A 94 4.26 5.20 50.88
CA ILE A 94 3.18 5.42 51.87
C ILE A 94 2.68 6.87 51.82
N GLU A 95 3.59 7.85 51.85
CA GLU A 95 3.25 9.27 51.78
C GLU A 95 2.58 9.67 50.47
N ALA A 96 2.96 9.05 49.34
CA ALA A 96 2.31 9.20 48.05
C ALA A 96 0.94 8.47 47.97
N ASN A 97 0.64 7.62 48.95
CA ASN A 97 -0.54 6.74 48.98
C ASN A 97 -0.61 5.91 47.68
N GLU A 98 0.54 5.27 47.36
CA GLU A 98 0.65 4.36 46.22
C GLU A 98 -0.08 3.04 46.50
N GLU A 99 -0.53 2.40 45.41
CA GLU A 99 -1.33 1.18 45.49
C GLU A 99 -0.89 0.17 44.41
N VAL A 100 -1.21 -1.09 44.69
CA VAL A 100 -1.14 -2.18 43.69
C VAL A 100 -2.49 -2.85 43.57
N LEU A 101 -2.78 -3.38 42.41
CA LEU A 101 -4.02 -4.08 42.10
C LEU A 101 -3.78 -5.58 42.10
N ILE A 102 -4.54 -6.29 42.94
CA ILE A 102 -4.60 -7.76 42.96
C ILE A 102 -5.85 -8.18 42.20
N GLN A 103 -5.69 -8.99 41.18
CA GLN A 103 -6.80 -9.41 40.33
C GLN A 103 -6.73 -10.91 40.09
N ARG A 104 -7.89 -11.58 40.00
CA ARG A 104 -7.95 -12.99 39.57
C ARG A 104 -7.30 -13.07 38.17
N GLN A 105 -6.46 -14.08 37.96
CA GLN A 105 -5.90 -14.34 36.63
C GLN A 105 -7.00 -14.91 35.74
N THR A 106 -7.15 -14.33 34.58
CA THR A 106 -8.12 -14.76 33.58
C THR A 106 -7.61 -16.01 32.85
N ASP A 107 -8.41 -17.07 32.90
CA ASP A 107 -8.15 -18.33 32.21
C ASP A 107 -8.96 -18.46 30.91
N HIS A 108 -8.65 -19.46 30.09
CA HIS A 108 -9.37 -19.79 28.87
C HIS A 108 -9.44 -18.62 27.87
N VAL A 109 -8.38 -17.81 27.80
CA VAL A 109 -8.27 -16.72 26.86
C VAL A 109 -8.07 -17.25 25.44
N ARG A 110 -8.95 -16.83 24.51
CA ARG A 110 -8.84 -17.14 23.10
C ARG A 110 -8.18 -16.00 22.32
N ILE A 111 -8.58 -14.75 22.61
CA ILE A 111 -8.06 -13.53 21.98
C ILE A 111 -7.73 -12.55 23.10
N SER A 112 -6.59 -11.89 23.00
CA SER A 112 -6.26 -10.76 23.88
C SER A 112 -5.69 -9.62 23.08
N GLY A 113 -5.81 -8.40 23.59
CA GLY A 113 -5.30 -7.25 22.84
C GLY A 113 -5.64 -5.91 23.44
N VAL A 114 -5.46 -4.90 22.59
CA VAL A 114 -5.69 -3.49 22.92
C VAL A 114 -6.61 -2.84 21.88
N VAL A 115 -7.56 -2.03 22.34
CA VAL A 115 -8.40 -1.19 21.50
C VAL A 115 -8.07 0.27 21.76
N PHE A 116 -7.54 0.97 20.76
CA PHE A 116 -7.56 2.43 20.76
C PHE A 116 -8.89 2.91 20.15
N THR A 117 -9.61 3.77 20.87
CA THR A 117 -10.92 4.22 20.42
C THR A 117 -10.88 5.29 19.34
N ARG A 118 -9.68 5.74 18.95
CA ARG A 118 -9.40 6.58 17.79
C ARG A 118 -8.01 6.27 17.21
N ASP A 119 -7.83 6.61 15.94
CA ASP A 119 -6.51 6.60 15.31
C ASP A 119 -5.52 7.47 16.10
N ILE A 120 -4.44 6.86 16.57
CA ILE A 120 -3.42 7.48 17.43
C ILE A 120 -2.56 8.53 16.74
N ILE A 121 -2.55 8.58 15.40
CA ILE A 121 -1.71 9.49 14.62
C ILE A 121 -2.50 10.73 14.18
N TYR A 122 -3.69 10.53 13.62
CA TYR A 122 -4.49 11.58 12.98
C TYR A 122 -5.86 11.81 13.64
N ASN A 123 -6.15 11.13 14.75
CA ASN A 123 -7.42 11.23 15.48
C ASN A 123 -8.66 10.90 14.61
N ARG A 124 -8.53 9.99 13.65
CA ARG A 124 -9.63 9.57 12.79
C ARG A 124 -10.63 8.71 13.57
N PRO A 125 -11.91 8.70 13.18
CA PRO A 125 -12.97 7.97 13.91
C PRO A 125 -12.97 6.46 13.57
N TYR A 126 -11.89 5.80 13.92
CA TYR A 126 -11.71 4.34 13.82
C TYR A 126 -11.34 3.75 15.18
N TYR A 127 -11.89 2.60 15.50
CA TYR A 127 -11.32 1.72 16.50
C TYR A 127 -10.12 1.00 15.90
N MET A 128 -8.98 1.06 16.57
CA MET A 128 -7.79 0.30 16.19
C MET A 128 -7.64 -0.87 17.16
N VAL A 129 -7.93 -2.08 16.68
CA VAL A 129 -7.89 -3.31 17.49
C VAL A 129 -6.61 -4.05 17.13
N THR A 130 -5.64 -4.08 18.05
CA THR A 130 -4.44 -4.91 17.92
C THR A 130 -4.58 -6.10 18.85
N TYR A 131 -4.47 -7.32 18.32
CA TYR A 131 -4.79 -8.53 19.06
C TYR A 131 -3.93 -9.72 18.65
N ASP A 132 -3.84 -10.69 19.59
CA ASP A 132 -3.26 -12.01 19.37
C ASP A 132 -4.35 -13.07 19.58
N ASP A 133 -4.43 -14.05 18.71
CA ASP A 133 -5.37 -15.18 18.73
C ASP A 133 -4.69 -16.52 19.13
N ASN A 134 -3.50 -16.46 19.74
CA ASN A 134 -2.76 -17.65 20.21
C ASN A 134 -3.03 -18.00 21.70
N GLY A 135 -3.98 -17.32 22.37
CA GLY A 135 -4.34 -17.57 23.77
C GLY A 135 -3.35 -17.01 24.80
N SER A 136 -2.39 -16.16 24.40
CA SER A 136 -1.46 -15.47 25.30
C SER A 136 -2.02 -14.11 25.72
N THR A 137 -1.90 -13.75 27.01
CA THR A 137 -2.30 -12.42 27.50
C THR A 137 -1.20 -11.37 27.40
N ASP A 138 0.05 -11.75 27.13
CA ASP A 138 1.23 -10.90 27.24
C ASP A 138 1.79 -10.45 25.89
N SER A 139 1.40 -11.09 24.79
CA SER A 139 2.04 -10.91 23.48
C SER A 139 1.84 -9.53 22.89
N VAL A 140 0.71 -8.89 23.08
CA VAL A 140 0.40 -7.56 22.52
C VAL A 140 0.96 -6.45 23.41
N THR A 141 0.86 -6.58 24.73
CA THR A 141 1.36 -5.57 25.68
C THR A 141 2.89 -5.54 25.77
N SER A 142 3.57 -6.66 25.47
CA SER A 142 5.03 -6.75 25.40
C SER A 142 5.65 -6.31 24.07
N GLY A 143 4.84 -5.83 23.10
CA GLY A 143 5.32 -5.38 21.79
C GLY A 143 5.69 -6.50 20.81
N VAL A 144 5.27 -7.74 21.09
CA VAL A 144 5.38 -8.86 20.15
C VAL A 144 4.26 -8.75 19.11
N ARG A 145 4.51 -9.14 17.86
CA ARG A 145 3.66 -8.98 16.68
C ARG A 145 2.23 -9.46 16.89
N GLY A 146 1.27 -8.54 16.78
CA GLY A 146 -0.17 -8.82 16.78
C GLY A 146 -0.81 -8.50 15.43
N LYS A 147 -1.99 -9.07 15.18
CA LYS A 147 -2.87 -8.67 14.08
C LYS A 147 -3.51 -7.33 14.39
N THR A 148 -3.68 -6.46 13.40
CA THR A 148 -4.32 -5.16 13.60
C THR A 148 -5.52 -5.01 12.66
N LYS A 149 -6.66 -4.60 13.23
CA LYS A 149 -7.88 -4.23 12.49
C LYS A 149 -8.22 -2.76 12.73
N TRP A 150 -8.58 -2.09 11.66
CA TRP A 150 -9.19 -0.76 11.75
C TRP A 150 -10.68 -0.89 11.48
N ILE A 151 -11.48 -0.52 12.44
CA ILE A 151 -12.95 -0.64 12.37
C ILE A 151 -13.54 0.77 12.47
N ALA A 152 -14.25 1.20 11.42
CA ALA A 152 -14.90 2.50 11.42
C ALA A 152 -15.92 2.59 12.57
N LYS A 153 -15.98 3.70 13.32
CA LYS A 153 -16.89 3.86 14.48
C LYS A 153 -18.37 3.64 14.13
N ASN A 154 -18.73 3.91 12.87
CA ASN A 154 -20.07 3.70 12.34
C ASN A 154 -20.18 2.44 11.44
N ALA A 155 -19.29 1.46 11.61
CA ALA A 155 -19.38 0.18 10.91
C ALA A 155 -20.72 -0.51 11.18
N SER A 156 -21.31 -1.10 10.13
CA SER A 156 -22.50 -1.93 10.28
C SER A 156 -22.14 -3.24 10.98
N ARG A 157 -22.99 -3.67 11.92
CA ARG A 157 -22.75 -4.89 12.71
C ARG A 157 -22.61 -6.15 11.84
N GLU A 158 -23.26 -6.19 10.69
CA GLU A 158 -23.22 -7.29 9.71
C GLU A 158 -21.86 -7.52 9.07
N PHE A 159 -20.97 -6.51 9.11
CA PHE A 159 -19.61 -6.60 8.55
C PHE A 159 -18.55 -6.92 9.62
N LEU A 160 -18.96 -6.97 10.91
CA LEU A 160 -18.07 -7.31 12.00
C LEU A 160 -17.98 -8.83 12.14
N GLU A 161 -16.79 -9.34 12.37
CA GLU A 161 -16.61 -10.70 12.83
C GLU A 161 -17.28 -10.87 14.18
N TYR A 162 -17.87 -12.04 14.39
CA TYR A 162 -18.67 -12.33 15.58
C TYR A 162 -17.93 -12.00 16.88
N GLU A 163 -16.64 -12.30 16.95
CA GLU A 163 -15.76 -12.07 18.09
C GLU A 163 -15.69 -10.59 18.52
N PHE A 164 -15.70 -9.67 17.56
CA PHE A 164 -15.55 -8.24 17.83
C PHE A 164 -16.86 -7.51 18.08
N VAL A 165 -18.01 -8.16 17.87
CA VAL A 165 -19.31 -7.52 18.06
C VAL A 165 -19.54 -7.11 19.52
N ASP A 166 -19.33 -8.04 20.45
CA ASP A 166 -19.55 -7.79 21.87
C ASP A 166 -18.42 -6.93 22.47
N LEU A 167 -17.18 -7.11 22.00
CA LEU A 167 -16.06 -6.23 22.35
C LEU A 167 -16.38 -4.76 22.02
N LEU A 168 -16.78 -4.48 20.77
CA LEU A 168 -17.09 -3.10 20.37
C LEU A 168 -18.34 -2.55 21.03
N THR A 169 -19.26 -3.41 21.45
CA THR A 169 -20.41 -2.99 22.26
C THR A 169 -19.94 -2.55 23.65
N ALA A 170 -19.07 -3.34 24.31
CA ALA A 170 -18.47 -2.97 25.57
C ALA A 170 -17.62 -1.68 25.49
N VAL A 171 -16.80 -1.56 24.42
CA VAL A 171 -16.01 -0.35 24.16
C VAL A 171 -16.89 0.91 24.04
N LYS A 172 -18.02 0.82 23.33
CA LYS A 172 -18.98 1.94 23.20
C LYS A 172 -19.64 2.30 24.52
N GLU A 173 -19.94 1.34 25.38
CA GLU A 173 -20.45 1.59 26.73
C GLU A 173 -19.39 2.30 27.59
N ILE A 174 -18.13 1.88 27.50
CA ILE A 174 -17.01 2.53 28.20
C ILE A 174 -16.82 3.96 27.70
N GLU A 175 -16.86 4.22 26.39
CA GLU A 175 -16.79 5.58 25.84
C GLU A 175 -17.90 6.50 26.36
N GLN A 176 -19.11 5.96 26.62
CA GLN A 176 -20.21 6.73 27.21
C GLN A 176 -19.93 7.10 28.67
N ILE A 177 -19.24 6.25 29.43
CA ILE A 177 -18.82 6.54 30.82
C ILE A 177 -17.72 7.63 30.83
N TYR A 178 -16.80 7.58 29.86
CA TYR A 178 -15.67 8.49 29.73
C TYR A 178 -15.93 9.61 28.68
N GLU A 179 -17.18 10.10 28.58
CA GLU A 179 -17.60 11.07 27.54
C GLU A 179 -16.76 12.36 27.46
N TYR A 180 -16.04 12.69 28.56
CA TYR A 180 -15.14 13.84 28.65
C TYR A 180 -13.72 13.55 28.10
N VAL A 181 -13.43 12.34 27.67
CA VAL A 181 -12.12 11.94 27.14
C VAL A 181 -12.22 11.74 25.63
N SER A 182 -11.29 12.30 24.88
CA SER A 182 -11.33 12.28 23.40
C SER A 182 -11.01 10.89 22.81
N ALA A 183 -10.15 10.13 23.46
CA ALA A 183 -9.76 8.78 23.04
C ALA A 183 -9.32 7.93 24.25
N LEU A 184 -9.57 6.65 24.18
CA LEU A 184 -9.25 5.66 25.20
C LEU A 184 -8.32 4.59 24.64
N ASP A 185 -7.51 4.05 25.53
CA ASP A 185 -6.72 2.83 25.38
C ASP A 185 -7.36 1.78 26.31
N ILE A 186 -7.79 0.64 25.75
CA ILE A 186 -8.56 -0.38 26.45
C ILE A 186 -7.90 -1.74 26.24
N GLU A 187 -7.39 -2.34 27.33
CA GLU A 187 -6.86 -3.70 27.30
C GLU A 187 -8.00 -4.71 27.54
N PHE A 188 -8.06 -5.74 26.71
CA PHE A 188 -9.14 -6.71 26.75
C PHE A 188 -8.67 -8.15 26.51
N ALA A 189 -9.54 -9.10 26.91
CA ALA A 189 -9.52 -10.47 26.42
C ALA A 189 -10.92 -10.90 25.98
N ILE A 190 -10.97 -11.90 25.10
CA ILE A 190 -12.16 -12.64 24.72
C ILE A 190 -11.90 -14.10 25.06
N LEU A 191 -12.75 -14.68 25.92
CA LEU A 191 -12.63 -16.05 26.37
C LEU A 191 -13.11 -17.04 25.30
N GLU A 192 -12.86 -18.32 25.50
CA GLU A 192 -13.33 -19.41 24.65
C GLU A 192 -14.86 -19.45 24.50
N ASP A 193 -15.61 -19.03 25.51
CA ASP A 193 -17.08 -18.95 25.52
C ASP A 193 -17.63 -17.65 24.91
N GLY A 194 -16.74 -16.74 24.46
CA GLY A 194 -17.08 -15.45 23.88
C GLY A 194 -17.22 -14.30 24.89
N THR A 195 -17.03 -14.54 26.19
CA THR A 195 -17.09 -13.50 27.21
C THR A 195 -15.97 -12.49 27.00
N VAL A 196 -16.32 -11.20 27.00
CA VAL A 196 -15.36 -10.08 26.91
C VAL A 196 -14.92 -9.68 28.31
N VAL A 197 -13.63 -9.72 28.58
CA VAL A 197 -13.00 -9.27 29.82
C VAL A 197 -12.25 -7.98 29.55
N ILE A 198 -12.44 -6.97 30.41
CA ILE A 198 -11.70 -5.70 30.37
C ILE A 198 -10.67 -5.69 31.49
N PHE A 199 -9.41 -5.52 31.13
CA PHE A 199 -8.29 -5.50 32.08
C PHE A 199 -7.94 -4.08 32.53
N GLN A 200 -7.94 -3.12 31.58
CA GLN A 200 -7.56 -1.75 31.88
C GLN A 200 -8.25 -0.79 30.91
N VAL A 201 -8.59 0.40 31.40
CA VAL A 201 -9.10 1.52 30.61
C VAL A 201 -8.35 2.76 31.01
N ARG A 202 -7.73 3.44 30.07
CA ARG A 202 -7.01 4.69 30.34
C ARG A 202 -7.23 5.74 29.24
N PRO A 203 -7.18 7.04 29.60
CA PRO A 203 -7.16 8.10 28.59
C PRO A 203 -5.91 8.00 27.71
N LEU A 204 -6.06 8.21 26.40
CA LEU A 204 -4.95 8.23 25.48
C LEU A 204 -4.28 9.63 25.54
N ALA A 205 -3.11 9.69 26.17
CA ALA A 205 -2.36 10.93 26.38
C ALA A 205 -1.54 11.40 25.15
N ALA A 206 -1.60 10.71 24.03
CA ALA A 206 -0.85 11.07 22.84
C ALA A 206 -1.28 12.44 22.32
N ALA A 207 -0.30 13.31 22.03
CA ALA A 207 -0.51 14.57 21.32
C ALA A 207 -0.96 14.24 19.89
N LEU A 208 -2.25 13.95 19.75
CA LEU A 208 -2.88 13.66 18.48
C LEU A 208 -2.64 14.86 17.55
N LYS A 209 -2.01 14.65 16.41
CA LYS A 209 -1.92 15.67 15.36
C LYS A 209 -3.34 15.99 14.93
N ILE A 210 -3.90 17.06 15.47
CA ILE A 210 -5.25 17.47 15.16
C ILE A 210 -5.23 18.03 13.74
N ILE A 211 -5.56 17.19 12.78
CA ILE A 211 -6.16 17.64 11.53
C ILE A 211 -7.51 18.24 11.94
N ALA A 212 -7.93 19.34 11.34
CA ALA A 212 -9.19 20.01 11.72
C ALA A 212 -10.31 19.00 11.98
N PRO A 213 -10.96 19.02 13.15
CA PRO A 213 -11.81 17.92 13.59
C PRO A 213 -12.97 17.71 12.61
N MET A 214 -13.04 16.51 12.07
CA MET A 214 -14.19 16.04 11.30
C MET A 214 -15.30 15.63 12.26
N THR A 215 -16.52 16.07 12.02
CA THR A 215 -17.67 15.61 12.79
C THR A 215 -18.01 14.14 12.43
N ASP A 216 -18.58 13.40 13.36
CA ASP A 216 -19.03 12.02 13.12
C ASP A 216 -20.03 11.94 11.96
N ARG A 217 -20.85 12.97 11.77
CA ARG A 217 -21.80 13.08 10.65
C ARG A 217 -21.04 13.20 9.31
N GLU A 218 -20.09 14.12 9.22
CA GLU A 218 -19.28 14.30 7.99
C GLU A 218 -18.55 13.02 7.64
N PHE A 219 -17.98 12.32 8.64
CA PHE A 219 -17.33 11.04 8.43
C PHE A 219 -18.30 9.99 7.90
N LYS A 220 -19.49 9.88 8.50
CA LYS A 220 -20.54 8.95 8.08
C LYS A 220 -20.96 9.21 6.64
N ASP A 221 -21.21 10.49 6.30
CA ASP A 221 -21.64 10.89 4.95
C ASP A 221 -20.55 10.61 3.92
N THR A 222 -19.28 10.91 4.24
CA THR A 222 -18.11 10.66 3.37
C THR A 222 -17.93 9.17 3.12
N LYS A 223 -18.03 8.35 4.17
CA LYS A 223 -17.93 6.89 4.04
C LYS A 223 -19.09 6.29 3.24
N ALA A 224 -20.31 6.78 3.44
CA ALA A 224 -21.46 6.36 2.65
C ALA A 224 -21.24 6.67 1.15
N LEU A 225 -20.69 7.83 0.83
CA LEU A 225 -20.35 8.19 -0.55
C LEU A 225 -19.27 7.26 -1.14
N ALA A 226 -18.24 6.92 -0.36
CA ALA A 226 -17.21 5.96 -0.79
C ALA A 226 -17.82 4.57 -1.08
N LYS A 227 -18.72 4.09 -0.22
CA LYS A 227 -19.46 2.84 -0.45
C LYS A 227 -20.32 2.87 -1.70
N CYS A 228 -21.06 3.96 -1.93
CA CYS A 228 -21.84 4.13 -3.16
C CYS A 228 -20.92 4.07 -4.39
N LYS A 229 -19.77 4.74 -4.36
CA LYS A 229 -18.80 4.70 -5.47
C LYS A 229 -18.26 3.31 -5.74
N TYR A 230 -17.98 2.53 -4.70
CA TYR A 230 -17.60 1.14 -4.85
C TYR A 230 -18.73 0.30 -5.45
N LEU A 231 -19.95 0.42 -4.91
CA LEU A 231 -21.11 -0.34 -5.38
C LEU A 231 -21.47 -0.04 -6.85
N ASP A 232 -21.23 1.18 -7.32
CA ASP A 232 -21.44 1.56 -8.73
C ASP A 232 -20.52 0.77 -9.68
N THR A 233 -19.40 0.20 -9.21
CA THR A 233 -18.46 -0.52 -10.05
C THR A 233 -18.82 -1.99 -10.26
N PHE A 234 -19.43 -2.63 -9.27
CA PHE A 234 -19.69 -4.09 -9.21
C PHE A 234 -18.44 -4.96 -9.40
N HIS A 235 -17.23 -4.42 -9.16
CA HIS A 235 -15.97 -5.08 -9.38
C HIS A 235 -15.18 -5.23 -8.09
N ILE A 236 -14.26 -6.20 -8.06
CA ILE A 236 -13.17 -6.21 -7.11
C ILE A 236 -12.23 -5.06 -7.48
N LEU A 237 -11.84 -4.27 -6.49
CA LEU A 237 -10.92 -3.16 -6.65
C LEU A 237 -9.62 -3.44 -5.91
N SER A 238 -8.48 -3.26 -6.58
CA SER A 238 -7.14 -3.38 -5.97
C SER A 238 -6.30 -2.15 -6.32
N ASP A 239 -5.49 -1.68 -5.38
CA ASP A 239 -4.59 -0.55 -5.63
C ASP A 239 -3.35 -0.94 -6.44
N MET A 240 -3.12 -2.25 -6.66
CA MET A 240 -1.93 -2.78 -7.36
C MET A 240 -2.22 -3.85 -8.42
N ALA A 241 -3.48 -4.02 -8.89
CA ALA A 241 -3.89 -5.18 -9.69
C ALA A 241 -3.14 -5.34 -11.03
N PHE A 242 -2.90 -4.29 -11.77
CA PHE A 242 -2.32 -4.31 -13.10
C PHE A 242 -1.25 -3.24 -13.26
N TRP A 243 -1.57 -2.09 -12.75
CA TRP A 243 -0.70 -0.97 -12.50
C TRP A 243 -0.69 -0.70 -11.02
N ASN A 244 0.38 -0.10 -10.53
CA ASN A 244 0.43 0.41 -9.18
C ASN A 244 0.21 1.93 -9.18
N PRO A 245 -1.03 2.43 -9.32
CA PRO A 245 -1.28 3.86 -9.30
C PRO A 245 -0.86 4.48 -7.96
N ALA A 246 -1.03 3.77 -6.86
CA ALA A 246 -0.65 4.25 -5.53
C ALA A 246 0.87 4.51 -5.44
N GLU A 247 1.70 3.71 -6.09
CA GLU A 247 3.15 3.90 -6.14
C GLU A 247 3.56 5.07 -7.05
N ILE A 248 2.82 5.29 -8.14
CA ILE A 248 3.16 6.30 -9.16
C ILE A 248 2.62 7.69 -8.81
N ILE A 249 1.36 7.77 -8.35
CA ILE A 249 0.68 9.03 -8.02
C ILE A 249 0.34 9.19 -6.53
N GLY A 250 0.70 8.20 -5.71
CA GLY A 250 0.42 8.16 -4.27
C GLY A 250 -0.95 7.55 -3.94
N SER A 251 -1.10 7.11 -2.69
CA SER A 251 -2.37 6.56 -2.18
C SER A 251 -3.46 7.62 -1.98
N ASN A 252 -3.10 8.91 -2.01
CA ASN A 252 -4.00 10.05 -1.92
C ASN A 252 -3.58 11.14 -2.93
N PRO A 253 -3.67 10.87 -4.25
CA PRO A 253 -3.26 11.82 -5.27
C PRO A 253 -4.16 13.06 -5.26
N ARG A 254 -3.59 14.20 -5.67
CA ARG A 254 -4.38 15.39 -5.96
C ARG A 254 -5.25 15.15 -7.20
N PRO A 255 -6.33 15.91 -7.37
CA PRO A 255 -7.21 15.78 -8.53
C PRO A 255 -6.49 15.85 -9.88
N LEU A 256 -5.48 16.72 -10.01
CA LEU A 256 -4.70 16.83 -11.26
C LEU A 256 -3.88 15.57 -11.53
N ASP A 257 -3.16 15.07 -10.52
CA ASP A 257 -2.33 13.87 -10.63
C ASP A 257 -3.19 12.66 -11.05
N TYR A 258 -4.35 12.49 -10.37
CA TYR A 258 -5.30 11.44 -10.67
C TYR A 258 -5.84 11.54 -12.09
N SER A 259 -6.31 12.73 -12.50
CA SER A 259 -6.93 12.91 -13.81
C SER A 259 -5.93 12.80 -14.96
N LEU A 260 -4.70 13.26 -14.78
CA LEU A 260 -3.61 13.07 -15.74
C LEU A 260 -3.26 11.61 -15.93
N TYR A 261 -3.08 10.88 -14.81
CA TYR A 261 -2.77 9.45 -14.88
C TYR A 261 -3.91 8.67 -15.54
N ARG A 262 -5.16 9.02 -15.21
CA ARG A 262 -6.34 8.44 -15.84
C ARG A 262 -6.33 8.67 -17.35
N GLU A 263 -6.18 9.90 -17.81
CA GLU A 263 -6.21 10.24 -19.25
C GLU A 263 -5.05 9.63 -20.04
N LEU A 264 -3.87 9.61 -19.45
CA LEU A 264 -2.66 9.18 -20.15
C LEU A 264 -2.46 7.65 -20.10
N ILE A 265 -3.01 6.96 -19.09
CA ILE A 265 -2.75 5.52 -18.87
C ILE A 265 -4.03 4.72 -18.86
N THR A 266 -4.95 4.99 -17.91
CA THR A 266 -5.97 4.01 -17.52
C THR A 266 -7.32 4.13 -18.22
N ALA A 267 -7.65 5.27 -18.85
CA ALA A 267 -8.96 5.46 -19.49
C ALA A 267 -9.18 4.53 -20.69
N HIS A 268 -8.34 4.59 -21.71
CA HIS A 268 -8.44 3.74 -22.90
C HIS A 268 -7.07 3.36 -23.45
N ILE A 269 -6.05 4.10 -23.08
CA ILE A 269 -4.72 4.04 -23.67
C ILE A 269 -4.06 2.68 -23.43
N TRP A 270 -4.20 2.17 -22.20
CA TRP A 270 -3.69 0.85 -21.84
C TRP A 270 -4.23 -0.25 -22.76
N SER A 271 -5.56 -0.32 -22.87
CA SER A 271 -6.21 -1.29 -23.73
C SER A 271 -5.79 -1.12 -25.21
N ALA A 272 -5.74 0.12 -25.70
CA ALA A 272 -5.30 0.41 -27.08
C ALA A 272 -3.86 -0.05 -27.35
N GLY A 273 -2.97 0.10 -26.37
CA GLY A 273 -1.58 -0.37 -26.48
C GLY A 273 -1.44 -1.90 -26.53
N LEU A 274 -2.36 -2.65 -25.87
CA LEU A 274 -2.31 -4.12 -25.79
C LEU A 274 -2.98 -4.83 -26.98
N GLN A 275 -4.00 -4.23 -27.59
CA GLN A 275 -4.75 -4.87 -28.66
C GLN A 275 -3.87 -5.32 -29.84
N PRO A 276 -2.86 -4.56 -30.30
CA PRO A 276 -1.96 -5.03 -31.37
C PRO A 276 -1.15 -6.28 -31.01
N LEU A 277 -1.00 -6.59 -29.71
CA LEU A 277 -0.35 -7.81 -29.25
C LEU A 277 -1.31 -9.02 -29.17
N GLY A 278 -2.62 -8.82 -29.44
CA GLY A 278 -3.60 -9.90 -29.46
C GLY A 278 -4.44 -10.01 -28.18
N TYR A 279 -4.49 -8.99 -27.33
CA TYR A 279 -5.34 -8.96 -26.14
C TYR A 279 -6.70 -8.32 -26.42
N GLN A 280 -7.70 -8.66 -25.58
CA GLN A 280 -9.05 -8.11 -25.68
C GLN A 280 -9.09 -6.61 -25.33
N PRO A 281 -10.03 -5.84 -25.93
CA PRO A 281 -10.29 -4.49 -25.49
C PRO A 281 -10.99 -4.48 -24.11
N VAL A 282 -10.57 -3.59 -23.23
CA VAL A 282 -11.30 -3.30 -21.99
C VAL A 282 -12.51 -2.44 -22.30
N ARG A 283 -13.70 -2.84 -21.82
CA ARG A 283 -14.99 -2.19 -22.14
C ARG A 283 -15.32 -0.99 -21.24
N GLY A 284 -14.53 -0.74 -20.20
CA GLY A 284 -14.80 0.31 -19.22
C GLY A 284 -13.55 0.98 -18.71
N GLU A 285 -13.72 1.78 -17.68
CA GLU A 285 -12.64 2.53 -17.05
C GLU A 285 -11.84 1.64 -16.10
N LEU A 286 -10.57 1.42 -16.42
CA LEU A 286 -9.70 0.53 -15.66
C LEU A 286 -9.47 1.05 -14.22
N MET A 287 -9.30 2.37 -14.04
CA MET A 287 -9.05 2.96 -12.73
C MET A 287 -10.30 3.63 -12.18
N GLN A 288 -10.61 3.31 -10.93
CA GLN A 288 -11.71 3.86 -10.15
C GLN A 288 -11.18 4.64 -8.95
N LYS A 289 -11.96 5.61 -8.46
CA LYS A 289 -11.61 6.41 -7.29
C LYS A 289 -12.61 6.18 -6.17
N VAL A 290 -12.13 5.65 -5.05
CA VAL A 290 -12.90 5.54 -3.80
C VAL A 290 -12.28 6.47 -2.76
N GLY A 291 -13.05 7.43 -2.27
CA GLY A 291 -12.46 8.53 -1.49
C GLY A 291 -11.42 9.30 -2.31
N ASN A 292 -10.18 9.38 -1.80
CA ASN A 292 -9.04 9.91 -2.55
C ASN A 292 -8.17 8.80 -3.18
N LYS A 293 -8.38 7.53 -2.79
CA LYS A 293 -7.51 6.42 -3.19
C LYS A 293 -7.85 5.93 -4.59
N PRO A 294 -6.86 5.80 -5.49
CA PRO A 294 -7.05 5.18 -6.79
C PRO A 294 -7.03 3.67 -6.66
N TYR A 295 -7.90 3.00 -7.39
CA TYR A 295 -7.99 1.55 -7.48
C TYR A 295 -8.07 1.12 -8.94
N ILE A 296 -7.52 -0.04 -9.25
CA ILE A 296 -7.69 -0.71 -10.53
C ILE A 296 -8.79 -1.76 -10.41
N SER A 297 -9.68 -1.80 -11.38
CA SER A 297 -10.67 -2.87 -11.50
C SER A 297 -9.98 -4.19 -11.83
N VAL A 298 -10.05 -5.14 -10.92
CA VAL A 298 -9.51 -6.49 -11.10
C VAL A 298 -10.21 -7.21 -12.25
N ASN A 299 -11.54 -7.05 -12.37
CA ASN A 299 -12.32 -7.67 -13.44
C ASN A 299 -11.90 -7.15 -14.82
N TYR A 300 -11.71 -5.83 -14.96
CA TYR A 300 -11.21 -5.26 -16.22
C TYR A 300 -9.72 -5.59 -16.48
N THR A 301 -8.96 -5.87 -15.43
CA THR A 301 -7.60 -6.41 -15.57
C THR A 301 -7.63 -7.80 -16.20
N PHE A 302 -8.54 -8.66 -15.74
CA PHE A 302 -8.73 -9.99 -16.31
C PHE A 302 -9.13 -9.89 -17.80
N ASP A 303 -10.13 -9.05 -18.12
CA ASP A 303 -10.55 -8.84 -19.50
C ASP A 303 -9.40 -8.37 -20.38
N GLY A 304 -8.68 -7.33 -19.94
CA GLY A 304 -7.61 -6.68 -20.72
C GLY A 304 -6.35 -7.54 -20.93
N LEU A 305 -6.19 -8.61 -20.17
CA LEU A 305 -5.09 -9.58 -20.31
C LEU A 305 -5.55 -10.95 -20.84
N THR A 306 -6.83 -11.09 -21.16
CA THR A 306 -7.37 -12.26 -21.84
C THR A 306 -7.06 -12.18 -23.34
N PRO A 307 -6.62 -13.28 -23.99
CA PRO A 307 -6.41 -13.32 -25.43
C PRO A 307 -7.69 -12.96 -26.22
N ALA A 308 -7.54 -12.15 -27.25
CA ALA A 308 -8.65 -11.86 -28.17
C ALA A 308 -9.05 -13.11 -28.95
N GLY A 309 -10.34 -13.20 -29.29
CA GLY A 309 -10.87 -14.29 -30.11
C GLY A 309 -11.24 -15.56 -29.35
N LEU A 310 -11.07 -15.61 -28.03
CA LEU A 310 -11.65 -16.66 -27.21
C LEU A 310 -13.18 -16.56 -27.17
N PRO A 311 -13.93 -17.70 -27.08
CA PRO A 311 -15.37 -17.68 -26.88
C PRO A 311 -15.79 -16.90 -25.63
N GLU A 312 -16.90 -16.17 -25.68
CA GLU A 312 -17.36 -15.30 -24.59
C GLU A 312 -17.67 -16.09 -23.30
N ASP A 313 -18.23 -17.30 -23.45
CA ASP A 313 -18.51 -18.22 -22.34
C ASP A 313 -17.21 -18.71 -21.67
N LEU A 314 -16.18 -19.00 -22.45
CA LEU A 314 -14.86 -19.36 -21.90
C LEU A 314 -14.22 -18.17 -21.17
N CYS A 315 -14.30 -16.95 -21.72
CA CYS A 315 -13.81 -15.74 -21.04
C CYS A 315 -14.52 -15.52 -19.69
N TYR A 316 -15.85 -15.67 -19.66
CA TYR A 316 -16.64 -15.55 -18.44
C TYR A 316 -16.21 -16.61 -17.39
N LYS A 317 -16.06 -17.86 -17.81
CA LYS A 317 -15.62 -18.96 -16.94
C LYS A 317 -14.21 -18.75 -16.38
N LEU A 318 -13.28 -18.25 -17.21
CA LEU A 318 -11.94 -17.86 -16.79
C LEU A 318 -11.98 -16.73 -15.74
N ASN A 319 -12.77 -15.70 -15.96
CA ASN A 319 -12.91 -14.60 -14.99
C ASN A 319 -13.43 -15.10 -13.63
N GLN A 320 -14.40 -16.00 -13.63
CA GLN A 320 -14.89 -16.61 -12.38
C GLN A 320 -13.79 -17.43 -11.67
N TYR A 321 -13.01 -18.21 -12.42
CA TYR A 321 -11.89 -18.96 -11.87
C TYR A 321 -10.82 -18.03 -11.28
N TYR A 322 -10.42 -16.98 -11.99
CA TYR A 322 -9.44 -16.00 -11.51
C TYR A 322 -9.92 -15.27 -10.27
N GLU A 323 -11.19 -14.87 -10.24
CA GLU A 323 -11.80 -14.25 -9.06
C GLU A 323 -11.81 -15.19 -7.86
N GLN A 324 -12.16 -16.46 -8.04
CA GLN A 324 -12.14 -17.46 -7.00
C GLN A 324 -10.71 -17.68 -6.46
N LYS A 325 -9.72 -17.78 -7.33
CA LYS A 325 -8.31 -17.94 -6.96
C LYS A 325 -7.80 -16.74 -6.15
N LEU A 326 -8.12 -15.51 -6.58
CA LEU A 326 -7.75 -14.30 -5.85
C LEU A 326 -8.45 -14.20 -4.48
N ARG A 327 -9.70 -14.67 -4.37
CA ARG A 327 -10.40 -14.69 -3.08
C ARG A 327 -9.81 -15.70 -2.09
N GLN A 328 -9.20 -16.78 -2.58
CA GLN A 328 -8.49 -17.78 -1.75
C GLN A 328 -7.16 -17.24 -1.23
N ASP A 329 -6.47 -16.45 -2.03
CA ASP A 329 -5.24 -15.75 -1.62
C ASP A 329 -5.31 -14.26 -1.98
N LYS A 330 -5.81 -13.47 -1.04
CA LYS A 330 -5.94 -12.01 -1.19
C LYS A 330 -4.59 -11.32 -1.37
N THR A 331 -3.51 -11.93 -0.88
CA THR A 331 -2.16 -11.34 -0.96
C THR A 331 -1.58 -11.37 -2.36
N ALA A 332 -2.19 -12.13 -3.28
CA ALA A 332 -1.79 -12.20 -4.68
C ALA A 332 -2.33 -11.04 -5.55
N HIS A 333 -3.02 -10.05 -4.95
CA HIS A 333 -3.59 -8.92 -5.70
C HIS A 333 -2.54 -8.03 -6.38
N ASP A 334 -1.30 -8.01 -5.89
CA ASP A 334 -0.15 -7.32 -6.48
C ASP A 334 0.62 -8.17 -7.52
N LYS A 335 0.26 -9.44 -7.64
CA LYS A 335 0.90 -10.44 -8.52
C LYS A 335 -0.06 -11.09 -9.50
N ILE A 336 -1.18 -10.45 -9.78
CA ILE A 336 -2.25 -10.99 -10.65
C ILE A 336 -1.70 -11.51 -11.96
N GLU A 337 -0.79 -10.78 -12.61
CA GLU A 337 -0.21 -11.16 -13.91
C GLU A 337 0.63 -12.43 -13.87
N PHE A 338 1.18 -12.78 -12.71
CA PHE A 338 2.11 -13.90 -12.58
C PHE A 338 1.53 -15.12 -11.87
N GLU A 339 0.56 -14.91 -10.97
CA GLU A 339 0.08 -15.95 -10.07
C GLU A 339 -1.40 -16.27 -10.26
N ILE A 340 -2.20 -15.32 -10.75
CA ILE A 340 -3.66 -15.51 -10.88
C ILE A 340 -4.04 -15.87 -12.30
N ILE A 341 -3.63 -15.09 -13.29
CA ILE A 341 -4.15 -15.18 -14.67
C ILE A 341 -3.18 -15.86 -15.65
N PHE A 342 -3.75 -16.45 -16.68
CA PHE A 342 -3.02 -16.90 -17.86
C PHE A 342 -3.04 -15.78 -18.91
N ASN A 343 -1.91 -15.11 -19.12
CA ASN A 343 -1.84 -13.93 -20.00
C ASN A 343 -0.80 -14.05 -21.13
N THR A 344 0.09 -15.04 -21.07
CA THR A 344 1.05 -15.37 -22.12
C THR A 344 1.44 -16.83 -22.00
N TYR A 345 1.87 -17.45 -23.09
CA TYR A 345 2.50 -18.76 -23.06
C TYR A 345 3.94 -18.62 -22.57
N ASP A 346 4.34 -19.47 -21.64
CA ASP A 346 5.69 -19.60 -21.10
C ASP A 346 6.05 -21.07 -20.83
N PHE A 347 7.25 -21.34 -20.30
CA PHE A 347 7.75 -22.71 -20.10
C PHE A 347 6.96 -23.51 -19.04
N MET A 348 6.13 -22.86 -18.23
CA MET A 348 5.28 -23.50 -17.20
C MET A 348 3.81 -23.59 -17.60
N THR A 349 3.39 -22.96 -18.68
CA THR A 349 1.98 -22.83 -19.06
C THR A 349 1.28 -24.19 -19.18
N ASP A 350 1.87 -25.15 -19.89
CA ASP A 350 1.27 -26.48 -20.05
C ASP A 350 1.15 -27.25 -18.72
N THR A 351 1.96 -26.94 -17.74
CA THR A 351 1.86 -27.50 -16.39
C THR A 351 0.76 -26.85 -15.59
N ARG A 352 0.68 -25.51 -15.63
CA ARG A 352 -0.32 -24.73 -14.88
C ARG A 352 -1.74 -24.91 -15.44
N LEU A 353 -1.90 -25.04 -16.75
CA LEU A 353 -3.22 -25.25 -17.36
C LEU A 353 -3.92 -26.54 -16.88
N LYS A 354 -3.17 -27.54 -16.38
CA LYS A 354 -3.77 -28.75 -15.83
C LYS A 354 -4.66 -28.52 -14.62
N GLU A 355 -4.42 -27.45 -13.86
CA GLU A 355 -5.26 -27.10 -12.71
C GLU A 355 -6.69 -26.76 -13.13
N LEU A 356 -6.90 -26.23 -14.35
CA LEU A 356 -8.22 -25.85 -14.84
C LEU A 356 -9.21 -27.02 -14.89
N ALA A 357 -8.72 -28.25 -15.12
CA ALA A 357 -9.58 -29.43 -15.11
C ALA A 357 -10.28 -29.64 -13.76
N GLU A 358 -9.61 -29.31 -12.65
CA GLU A 358 -10.18 -29.39 -11.30
C GLU A 358 -11.31 -28.37 -11.08
N TYR A 359 -11.32 -27.30 -11.88
CA TYR A 359 -12.34 -26.25 -11.87
C TYR A 359 -13.39 -26.40 -12.96
N GLY A 360 -13.47 -27.61 -13.57
CA GLY A 360 -14.52 -27.97 -14.51
C GLY A 360 -14.32 -27.47 -15.93
N PHE A 361 -13.10 -27.10 -16.33
CA PHE A 361 -12.75 -26.84 -17.74
C PHE A 361 -12.52 -28.13 -18.46
N ASP A 362 -13.04 -28.27 -19.68
CA ASP A 362 -12.81 -29.43 -20.52
C ASP A 362 -11.54 -29.28 -21.39
N ASP A 363 -11.12 -30.40 -22.03
CA ASP A 363 -9.91 -30.42 -22.84
C ASP A 363 -9.97 -29.46 -24.04
N VAL A 364 -11.17 -29.19 -24.57
CA VAL A 364 -11.36 -28.24 -25.69
C VAL A 364 -11.12 -26.81 -25.22
N GLU A 365 -11.73 -26.43 -24.11
CA GLU A 365 -11.56 -25.10 -23.48
C GLU A 365 -10.09 -24.84 -23.12
N ILE A 366 -9.43 -25.84 -22.50
CA ILE A 366 -8.00 -25.77 -22.14
C ILE A 366 -7.13 -25.60 -23.38
N SER A 367 -7.42 -26.38 -24.44
CA SER A 367 -6.67 -26.31 -25.70
C SER A 367 -6.88 -24.96 -26.41
N GLN A 368 -8.09 -24.39 -26.39
CA GLN A 368 -8.39 -23.08 -26.96
C GLN A 368 -7.58 -21.99 -26.25
N LEU A 369 -7.60 -21.97 -24.92
CA LEU A 369 -6.81 -21.02 -24.14
C LEU A 369 -5.31 -21.17 -24.42
N ARG A 370 -4.79 -22.40 -24.35
CA ARG A 370 -3.39 -22.70 -24.63
C ARG A 370 -2.94 -22.18 -25.99
N ASN A 371 -3.71 -22.46 -27.03
CA ASN A 371 -3.36 -22.03 -28.39
C ASN A 371 -3.39 -20.52 -28.54
N ALA A 372 -4.36 -19.84 -27.94
CA ALA A 372 -4.45 -18.39 -27.96
C ALA A 372 -3.25 -17.73 -27.25
N LEU A 373 -2.86 -18.24 -26.07
CA LEU A 373 -1.67 -17.77 -25.34
C LEU A 373 -0.38 -18.02 -26.14
N PHE A 374 -0.28 -19.21 -26.76
CA PHE A 374 0.87 -19.57 -27.58
C PHE A 374 1.01 -18.66 -28.79
N GLU A 375 -0.09 -18.33 -29.46
CA GLU A 375 -0.07 -17.44 -30.61
C GLU A 375 0.37 -16.02 -30.24
N ILE A 376 -0.09 -15.47 -29.11
CA ILE A 376 0.39 -14.19 -28.59
C ILE A 376 1.90 -14.20 -28.37
N ALA A 377 2.41 -15.22 -27.68
CA ALA A 377 3.84 -15.34 -27.39
C ALA A 377 4.66 -15.47 -28.69
N LYS A 378 4.22 -16.35 -29.60
CA LYS A 378 4.87 -16.59 -30.89
C LYS A 378 4.92 -15.32 -31.73
N GLN A 379 3.77 -14.66 -31.97
CA GLN A 379 3.69 -13.45 -32.80
C GLN A 379 4.54 -12.33 -32.20
N THR A 380 4.51 -12.18 -30.88
CA THR A 380 5.36 -11.17 -30.22
C THR A 380 6.85 -11.47 -30.44
N LEU A 381 7.30 -12.70 -30.27
CA LEU A 381 8.70 -13.09 -30.45
C LEU A 381 9.17 -13.01 -31.90
N GLU A 382 8.31 -13.40 -32.85
CA GLU A 382 8.63 -13.38 -34.28
C GLU A 382 8.70 -11.96 -34.85
N HIS A 383 7.82 -11.04 -34.39
CA HIS A 383 7.65 -9.70 -34.97
C HIS A 383 8.07 -8.56 -34.02
N TYR A 384 8.83 -8.85 -32.97
CA TYR A 384 9.18 -7.83 -31.98
C TYR A 384 9.98 -6.66 -32.57
N ASP A 385 10.85 -6.93 -33.54
CA ASP A 385 11.67 -5.88 -34.17
C ASP A 385 10.79 -4.90 -34.96
N GLU A 386 9.81 -5.38 -35.73
CA GLU A 386 8.85 -4.56 -36.46
C GLU A 386 7.99 -3.71 -35.50
N ILE A 387 7.49 -4.34 -34.40
CA ILE A 387 6.74 -3.64 -33.34
C ILE A 387 7.60 -2.51 -32.75
N CYS A 388 8.85 -2.79 -32.46
CA CYS A 388 9.80 -1.84 -31.88
C CYS A 388 10.08 -0.65 -32.81
N GLU A 389 10.31 -0.91 -34.10
CA GLU A 389 10.55 0.12 -35.09
C GLU A 389 9.35 1.04 -35.32
N GLU A 390 8.13 0.49 -35.29
CA GLU A 390 6.89 1.26 -35.38
C GLU A 390 6.72 2.16 -34.16
N ASP A 391 6.90 1.58 -32.95
CA ASP A 391 6.79 2.32 -31.69
C ASP A 391 7.84 3.45 -31.60
N LEU A 392 9.09 3.19 -32.01
CA LEU A 392 10.14 4.22 -32.05
C LEU A 392 9.83 5.34 -33.06
N ARG A 393 9.25 5.02 -34.22
CA ARG A 393 8.82 6.00 -35.19
C ARG A 393 7.71 6.89 -34.63
N SER A 394 6.74 6.29 -33.96
CA SER A 394 5.66 7.04 -33.27
C SER A 394 6.21 7.94 -32.17
N LEU A 395 7.08 7.44 -31.33
CA LEU A 395 7.74 8.21 -30.25
C LEU A 395 8.57 9.38 -30.82
N GLY A 396 9.11 9.22 -32.04
CA GLY A 396 9.79 10.29 -32.78
C GLY A 396 8.89 11.50 -33.01
N GLN A 397 7.62 11.32 -33.35
CA GLN A 397 6.65 12.40 -33.56
C GLN A 397 6.41 13.19 -32.25
N LEU A 398 6.29 12.51 -31.12
CA LEU A 398 6.20 13.17 -29.80
C LEU A 398 7.45 14.01 -29.49
N THR A 399 8.61 13.52 -29.88
CA THR A 399 9.89 14.23 -29.69
C THR A 399 9.97 15.45 -30.58
N GLU A 400 9.57 15.35 -31.83
CA GLU A 400 9.52 16.46 -32.77
C GLU A 400 8.60 17.58 -32.30
N LEU A 401 7.36 17.27 -31.88
CA LEU A 401 6.43 18.24 -31.29
C LEU A 401 7.06 18.95 -30.07
N ARG A 402 7.66 18.21 -29.19
CA ARG A 402 8.32 18.77 -27.99
C ARG A 402 9.45 19.76 -28.39
N HIS A 403 10.20 19.46 -29.41
CA HIS A 403 11.25 20.36 -29.95
C HIS A 403 10.65 21.62 -30.56
N GLU A 404 9.59 21.51 -31.37
CA GLU A 404 8.91 22.67 -31.98
C GLU A 404 8.33 23.59 -30.89
N LEU A 405 7.63 23.05 -29.91
CA LEU A 405 7.06 23.84 -28.79
C LEU A 405 8.16 24.57 -28.01
N ARG A 406 9.31 23.93 -27.78
CA ARG A 406 10.42 24.59 -27.07
C ARG A 406 10.99 25.77 -27.83
N LYS A 407 10.98 25.79 -29.17
CA LYS A 407 11.39 26.95 -29.97
C LYS A 407 10.52 28.18 -29.71
N HIS A 408 9.23 27.96 -29.37
CA HIS A 408 8.30 29.03 -29.03
C HIS A 408 8.42 29.52 -27.59
N SER A 409 9.37 28.99 -26.81
CA SER A 409 9.60 29.35 -25.42
C SER A 409 8.30 29.34 -24.55
N PRO A 410 7.61 28.20 -24.43
CA PRO A 410 6.29 28.14 -23.81
C PRO A 410 6.26 28.64 -22.36
N LEU A 411 7.39 28.54 -21.66
CA LEU A 411 7.51 29.02 -20.27
C LEU A 411 7.69 30.55 -20.13
N ALA A 412 7.96 31.24 -21.25
CA ALA A 412 7.98 32.69 -21.32
C ALA A 412 6.65 33.28 -21.85
N GLU A 413 5.71 32.42 -22.27
CA GLU A 413 4.42 32.84 -22.84
C GLU A 413 3.54 33.45 -21.75
N THR A 414 2.77 34.49 -22.12
CA THR A 414 1.82 35.19 -21.23
C THR A 414 0.38 35.16 -21.78
N ASN A 415 0.21 34.71 -23.01
CA ASN A 415 -1.10 34.56 -23.60
C ASN A 415 -1.75 33.26 -23.13
N VAL A 416 -2.80 33.39 -22.32
CA VAL A 416 -3.53 32.28 -21.73
C VAL A 416 -4.02 31.28 -22.78
N MET A 417 -4.55 31.74 -23.93
CA MET A 417 -5.05 30.86 -25.00
C MET A 417 -3.95 30.02 -25.64
N LYS A 418 -2.75 30.57 -25.78
CA LYS A 418 -1.61 29.80 -26.26
C LYS A 418 -1.12 28.76 -25.27
N LEU A 419 -1.16 29.08 -23.96
CA LEU A 419 -0.80 28.12 -22.93
C LEU A 419 -1.78 26.93 -22.93
N TYR A 420 -3.08 27.19 -23.10
CA TYR A 420 -4.04 26.11 -23.29
C TYR A 420 -3.76 25.26 -24.53
N SER A 421 -3.48 25.90 -25.69
CA SER A 421 -3.11 25.16 -26.92
C SER A 421 -1.90 24.25 -26.69
N TYR A 422 -0.88 24.72 -25.98
CA TYR A 422 0.30 23.89 -25.68
C TYR A 422 -0.03 22.69 -24.77
N ILE A 423 -0.96 22.86 -23.81
CA ILE A 423 -1.43 21.77 -22.94
C ILE A 423 -2.19 20.73 -23.78
N ASP A 424 -3.13 21.17 -24.65
CA ASP A 424 -3.90 20.29 -25.52
C ASP A 424 -2.99 19.50 -26.46
N GLU A 425 -2.08 20.19 -27.18
CA GLU A 425 -1.18 19.59 -28.14
C GLU A 425 -0.24 18.55 -27.48
N LEU A 426 0.27 18.85 -26.28
CA LEU A 426 1.13 17.93 -25.53
C LEU A 426 0.33 16.73 -25.04
N LEU A 427 -0.87 16.94 -24.49
CA LEU A 427 -1.72 15.87 -23.98
C LEU A 427 -2.09 14.88 -25.10
N ASP A 428 -2.60 15.40 -26.23
CA ASP A 428 -3.01 14.58 -27.36
C ASP A 428 -1.80 13.82 -27.95
N SER A 429 -0.67 14.50 -28.11
CA SER A 429 0.53 13.84 -28.63
C SER A 429 1.08 12.76 -27.70
N ILE A 430 0.99 12.94 -26.37
CA ILE A 430 1.38 11.89 -25.42
C ILE A 430 0.42 10.71 -25.54
N LYS A 431 -0.90 10.94 -25.67
CA LYS A 431 -1.93 9.90 -25.83
C LYS A 431 -1.76 9.11 -27.13
N ASP A 432 -1.32 9.76 -28.22
CA ASP A 432 -1.20 9.12 -29.52
C ASP A 432 0.17 8.48 -29.75
N HIS A 433 1.24 9.12 -29.29
CA HIS A 433 2.63 8.80 -29.65
C HIS A 433 3.55 8.48 -28.46
N GLY A 434 3.04 8.40 -27.25
CA GLY A 434 3.85 8.16 -26.04
C GLY A 434 3.38 6.96 -25.23
N THR A 435 2.19 7.05 -24.68
CA THR A 435 1.71 6.08 -23.70
C THR A 435 1.19 4.76 -24.27
N PRO A 436 0.57 4.66 -25.46
CA PRO A 436 0.26 3.37 -26.08
C PRO A 436 1.52 2.54 -26.41
N GLN A 437 2.56 3.21 -26.93
CA GLN A 437 3.85 2.59 -27.24
C GLN A 437 4.54 2.12 -25.95
N PHE A 438 4.57 2.96 -24.93
CA PHE A 438 5.08 2.57 -23.62
C PHE A 438 4.31 1.35 -23.05
N THR A 439 2.99 1.34 -23.15
CA THR A 439 2.15 0.23 -22.69
C THR A 439 2.50 -1.08 -23.38
N ARG A 440 2.68 -1.04 -24.70
CA ARG A 440 3.05 -2.21 -25.51
C ARG A 440 4.43 -2.73 -25.13
N GLN A 441 5.42 -1.84 -25.02
CA GLN A 441 6.77 -2.21 -24.62
C GLN A 441 6.82 -2.72 -23.17
N ALA A 442 6.02 -2.15 -22.25
CA ALA A 442 5.87 -2.66 -20.90
C ALA A 442 5.31 -4.08 -20.90
N ARG A 443 4.29 -4.39 -21.71
CA ARG A 443 3.74 -5.73 -21.83
C ARG A 443 4.78 -6.72 -22.33
N CYS A 444 5.53 -6.37 -23.36
CA CYS A 444 6.63 -7.21 -23.87
C CYS A 444 7.69 -7.49 -22.80
N ALA A 445 8.01 -6.50 -21.96
CA ALA A 445 8.95 -6.69 -20.85
C ALA A 445 8.41 -7.62 -19.75
N PHE A 446 7.10 -7.57 -19.46
CA PHE A 446 6.47 -8.54 -18.54
C PHE A 446 6.47 -9.97 -19.11
N MET A 447 6.25 -10.13 -20.44
CA MET A 447 6.39 -11.42 -21.10
C MET A 447 7.84 -11.95 -21.00
N ALA A 448 8.83 -11.10 -21.26
CA ALA A 448 10.24 -11.43 -21.10
C ALA A 448 10.57 -11.88 -19.67
N ARG A 449 10.02 -11.19 -18.66
CA ARG A 449 10.18 -11.57 -17.24
C ARG A 449 9.52 -12.92 -16.94
N SER A 450 8.33 -13.20 -17.49
CA SER A 450 7.66 -14.50 -17.33
C SER A 450 8.52 -15.64 -17.92
N PHE A 451 9.10 -15.45 -19.10
CA PHE A 451 10.02 -16.40 -19.69
C PHE A 451 11.23 -16.66 -18.80
N CYS A 452 11.88 -15.60 -18.32
CA CYS A 452 13.05 -15.73 -17.43
C CYS A 452 12.71 -16.51 -16.16
N ARG A 453 11.58 -16.16 -15.50
CA ARG A 453 11.11 -16.82 -14.28
C ARG A 453 10.85 -18.31 -14.52
N THR A 454 10.14 -18.62 -15.58
CA THR A 454 9.72 -20.00 -15.86
C THR A 454 10.85 -20.90 -16.39
N LEU A 455 11.89 -20.32 -17.01
CA LEU A 455 13.14 -21.06 -17.30
C LEU A 455 13.86 -21.49 -16.01
N VAL A 456 13.81 -20.66 -14.96
CA VAL A 456 14.36 -21.01 -13.63
C VAL A 456 13.47 -22.07 -12.95
N GLU A 457 12.15 -21.89 -12.97
CA GLU A 457 11.19 -22.84 -12.38
C GLU A 457 11.29 -24.24 -13.00
N LYS A 458 11.54 -24.33 -14.31
CA LYS A 458 11.78 -25.59 -15.04
C LYS A 458 13.15 -26.19 -14.79
N GLY A 459 14.08 -25.43 -14.21
CA GLY A 459 15.43 -25.87 -13.90
C GLY A 459 16.42 -25.83 -15.08
N TYR A 460 16.07 -25.13 -16.18
CA TYR A 460 17.02 -24.91 -17.28
C TYR A 460 18.17 -23.99 -16.86
N PHE A 461 17.88 -23.00 -16.02
CA PHE A 461 18.85 -22.07 -15.46
C PHE A 461 18.64 -21.92 -13.95
N THR A 462 19.72 -21.62 -13.23
CA THR A 462 19.65 -21.26 -11.80
C THR A 462 19.20 -19.81 -11.66
N LYS A 463 18.62 -19.48 -10.50
CA LYS A 463 18.26 -18.09 -10.16
C LYS A 463 19.46 -17.15 -10.32
N GLN A 464 20.66 -17.57 -9.86
CA GLN A 464 21.86 -16.75 -9.94
C GLN A 464 22.28 -16.46 -11.40
N GLU A 465 22.25 -17.46 -12.30
CA GLU A 465 22.57 -17.27 -13.72
C GLU A 465 21.60 -16.27 -14.36
N MET A 466 20.31 -16.37 -14.04
CA MET A 466 19.29 -15.47 -14.57
C MET A 466 19.43 -14.07 -14.00
N ASP A 467 19.64 -13.91 -12.70
CA ASP A 467 19.85 -12.62 -12.05
C ASP A 467 21.09 -11.92 -12.62
N ASP A 468 22.20 -12.64 -12.79
CA ASP A 468 23.43 -12.12 -13.40
C ASP A 468 23.22 -11.68 -14.85
N PHE A 469 22.44 -12.44 -15.62
CA PHE A 469 22.08 -12.08 -16.99
C PHE A 469 21.23 -10.79 -17.02
N MET A 470 20.16 -10.73 -16.21
CA MET A 470 19.29 -9.57 -16.15
C MET A 470 20.01 -8.30 -15.69
N LEU A 471 20.89 -8.41 -14.67
CA LEU A 471 21.72 -7.30 -14.21
C LEU A 471 22.74 -6.82 -15.25
N SER A 472 23.11 -7.64 -16.23
CA SER A 472 24.01 -7.26 -17.32
C SER A 472 23.35 -6.40 -18.39
N ILE A 473 22.01 -6.29 -18.40
CA ILE A 473 21.26 -5.50 -19.40
C ILE A 473 21.32 -4.02 -18.99
N PRO A 474 21.91 -3.13 -19.81
CA PRO A 474 21.93 -1.71 -19.51
C PRO A 474 20.50 -1.14 -19.63
N THR A 475 20.08 -0.36 -18.62
CA THR A 475 18.79 0.32 -18.58
C THR A 475 18.96 1.81 -18.35
N VAL A 476 17.90 2.60 -18.55
CA VAL A 476 17.91 4.04 -18.23
C VAL A 476 18.28 4.30 -16.77
N ALA A 477 17.87 3.42 -15.85
CA ALA A 477 18.23 3.54 -14.43
C ALA A 477 19.74 3.36 -14.22
N SER A 478 20.36 2.35 -14.84
CA SER A 478 21.82 2.13 -14.73
C SER A 478 22.63 3.23 -15.42
N GLU A 479 22.12 3.81 -16.50
CA GLU A 479 22.70 4.98 -17.16
C GLU A 479 22.62 6.22 -16.28
N PHE A 480 21.46 6.45 -15.63
CA PHE A 480 21.29 7.54 -14.68
C PHE A 480 22.26 7.43 -13.51
N GLU A 481 22.40 6.26 -12.88
CA GLU A 481 23.36 6.04 -11.78
C GLU A 481 24.80 6.37 -12.21
N ARG A 482 25.21 5.88 -13.38
CA ARG A 482 26.54 6.16 -13.96
C ARG A 482 26.74 7.66 -14.20
N ASP A 483 25.79 8.32 -14.84
CA ASP A 483 25.90 9.72 -15.23
C ASP A 483 25.77 10.65 -14.01
N PHE A 484 25.02 10.25 -12.98
CA PHE A 484 24.98 10.93 -11.70
C PHE A 484 26.33 10.82 -10.94
N ASP A 485 26.99 9.66 -11.01
CA ASP A 485 28.34 9.50 -10.47
C ASP A 485 29.34 10.40 -11.21
N LEU A 486 29.28 10.46 -12.55
CA LEU A 486 30.10 11.37 -13.35
C LEU A 486 29.82 12.85 -13.01
N TYR A 487 28.56 13.23 -12.83
CA TYR A 487 28.17 14.56 -12.42
C TYR A 487 28.68 14.90 -11.01
N SER A 488 28.52 13.99 -10.06
CA SER A 488 28.96 14.16 -8.67
C SER A 488 30.48 14.35 -8.54
N HIS A 489 31.25 13.74 -9.45
CA HIS A 489 32.72 13.91 -9.53
C HIS A 489 33.18 15.03 -10.46
N GLY A 490 32.27 15.87 -10.97
CA GLY A 490 32.59 16.98 -11.86
C GLY A 490 33.08 16.60 -13.25
N LYS A 491 32.84 15.34 -13.67
CA LYS A 491 33.18 14.82 -15.01
C LYS A 491 32.08 15.03 -16.04
N LEU A 492 30.86 15.26 -15.60
CA LEU A 492 29.68 15.65 -16.40
C LEU A 492 29.22 17.02 -15.93
N SER A 493 28.98 17.96 -16.86
CA SER A 493 28.48 19.28 -16.49
C SER A 493 27.03 19.22 -15.99
N ARG A 494 26.60 20.22 -15.19
CA ARG A 494 25.20 20.38 -14.79
C ARG A 494 24.29 20.56 -15.98
N ASP A 495 24.72 21.28 -16.99
CA ASP A 495 23.92 21.54 -18.20
C ASP A 495 23.71 20.25 -18.99
N ASP A 496 24.74 19.42 -19.14
CA ASP A 496 24.63 18.13 -19.83
C ASP A 496 23.75 17.16 -19.00
N PHE A 497 23.93 17.10 -17.69
CA PHE A 497 23.11 16.28 -16.81
C PHE A 497 21.63 16.72 -16.88
N ASN A 498 21.36 18.02 -16.80
CA ASN A 498 20.02 18.57 -16.93
C ASN A 498 19.41 18.40 -18.33
N HIS A 499 20.23 18.37 -19.37
CA HIS A 499 19.76 18.07 -20.72
C HIS A 499 19.20 16.64 -20.79
N LEU A 500 19.86 15.68 -20.16
CA LEU A 500 19.44 14.27 -20.14
C LEU A 500 18.28 14.05 -19.14
N TYR A 501 18.46 14.46 -17.88
CA TYR A 501 17.63 14.03 -16.76
C TYR A 501 16.81 15.17 -16.11
N GLY A 502 16.98 16.40 -16.55
CA GLY A 502 16.36 17.57 -15.92
C GLY A 502 14.82 17.60 -15.93
N HIS A 503 14.18 16.73 -16.71
CA HIS A 503 12.73 16.58 -16.73
C HIS A 503 12.20 15.69 -15.59
N LEU A 504 13.05 14.87 -14.98
CA LEU A 504 12.64 13.96 -13.91
C LEU A 504 12.10 14.75 -12.71
N ARG A 505 11.16 14.13 -11.98
CA ARG A 505 10.51 14.67 -10.79
C ARG A 505 10.38 13.56 -9.76
N LEU A 506 10.38 13.88 -8.48
CA LEU A 506 10.09 12.93 -7.40
C LEU A 506 8.69 12.32 -7.54
N GLY A 507 7.69 13.13 -7.95
CA GLY A 507 6.37 12.68 -8.35
C GLY A 507 6.15 12.96 -9.83
N THR A 508 6.20 11.95 -10.68
CA THR A 508 6.16 12.10 -12.15
C THR A 508 4.95 12.90 -12.67
N TYR A 509 3.79 12.74 -12.03
CA TYR A 509 2.53 13.42 -12.38
C TYR A 509 2.23 14.60 -11.46
N ASP A 510 2.96 14.75 -10.36
CA ASP A 510 2.67 15.77 -9.34
C ASP A 510 3.21 17.13 -9.74
N ILE A 511 2.29 18.04 -10.04
CA ILE A 511 2.63 19.43 -10.37
C ILE A 511 3.40 20.15 -9.25
N ARG A 512 3.24 19.73 -7.98
CA ARG A 512 3.90 20.31 -6.81
C ARG A 512 5.38 19.97 -6.73
N SER A 513 5.75 18.83 -7.30
CA SER A 513 7.15 18.37 -7.38
C SER A 513 7.93 19.19 -8.39
N ASP A 514 9.07 19.72 -7.99
CA ASP A 514 9.99 20.38 -8.92
C ASP A 514 10.72 19.37 -9.80
N SER A 515 10.97 19.76 -11.05
CA SER A 515 11.85 18.99 -11.93
C SER A 515 13.30 19.11 -11.47
N TYR A 516 14.12 18.10 -11.77
CA TYR A 516 15.54 18.07 -11.43
C TYR A 516 16.31 19.28 -11.97
N ARG A 517 15.84 19.89 -13.02
CA ARG A 517 16.38 21.16 -13.55
C ARG A 517 16.40 22.28 -12.51
N ASN A 518 15.36 22.32 -11.66
CA ASN A 518 15.18 23.33 -10.61
C ASN A 518 15.73 22.89 -9.25
N ILE A 519 16.08 21.61 -9.09
CA ILE A 519 16.63 21.07 -7.84
C ILE A 519 18.14 21.21 -7.86
N TYR A 520 18.69 21.83 -6.82
CA TYR A 520 20.13 21.83 -6.59
C TYR A 520 20.50 20.57 -5.81
N PHE A 521 21.16 19.62 -6.47
CA PHE A 521 21.73 18.48 -5.77
C PHE A 521 22.99 18.94 -5.04
N ASP A 522 22.95 18.97 -3.70
CA ASP A 522 24.15 19.15 -2.91
C ASP A 522 25.00 17.87 -3.00
N VAL A 523 25.97 17.91 -3.90
CA VAL A 523 26.88 16.79 -4.21
C VAL A 523 27.70 16.38 -2.98
N ALA A 524 27.89 17.30 -2.01
CA ALA A 524 28.64 17.02 -0.79
C ALA A 524 27.88 16.13 0.22
N SER A 525 26.54 16.14 0.16
CA SER A 525 25.68 15.30 1.01
C SER A 525 25.23 14.00 0.34
N ALA A 526 25.47 13.84 -0.95
CA ALA A 526 25.18 12.62 -1.71
C ALA A 526 26.25 11.53 -1.52
N ASN A 527 26.61 11.23 -0.27
CA ASN A 527 27.16 9.92 0.08
C ASN A 527 26.03 8.88 -0.04
N LEU A 528 25.49 8.73 -1.24
CA LEU A 528 24.83 7.50 -1.63
C LEU A 528 25.91 6.44 -1.48
N THR A 529 25.75 5.58 -0.50
CA THR A 529 26.51 4.37 -0.31
C THR A 529 26.39 3.54 -1.59
N GLY A 530 27.09 3.97 -2.62
CA GLY A 530 27.31 3.20 -3.81
C GLY A 530 28.12 1.98 -3.39
N ASN A 531 27.44 0.86 -3.25
CA ASN A 531 28.11 -0.39 -3.55
C ASN A 531 28.76 -0.17 -4.92
N ASN A 532 30.09 -0.15 -4.95
CA ASN A 532 30.88 -0.30 -6.15
C ASN A 532 30.44 -1.61 -6.83
N LYS A 533 29.33 -1.55 -7.57
CA LYS A 533 28.97 -2.62 -8.50
C LYS A 533 30.00 -2.53 -9.60
N VAL A 534 31.05 -3.35 -9.44
CA VAL A 534 32.03 -3.71 -10.45
C VAL A 534 31.29 -3.80 -11.79
N LYS A 535 31.85 -3.23 -12.87
CA LYS A 535 31.42 -3.51 -14.24
C LYS A 535 31.26 -5.03 -14.38
N GLN A 536 30.05 -5.52 -14.31
CA GLN A 536 29.77 -6.91 -14.61
C GLN A 536 30.00 -7.08 -16.10
N GLU A 537 30.91 -7.98 -16.45
CA GLU A 537 31.05 -8.43 -17.86
C GLU A 537 29.70 -8.92 -18.32
N ALA A 538 29.34 -8.60 -19.57
CA ALA A 538 28.09 -9.00 -20.18
C ALA A 538 27.96 -10.54 -20.11
N LYS A 539 27.11 -11.03 -19.18
CA LYS A 539 26.83 -12.46 -19.07
C LYS A 539 25.75 -12.83 -20.08
N SER A 540 26.00 -13.90 -20.82
CA SER A 540 25.04 -14.50 -21.76
C SER A 540 24.52 -15.82 -21.18
N LEU A 541 23.27 -16.14 -21.51
CA LEU A 541 22.72 -17.47 -21.22
C LEU A 541 23.38 -18.52 -22.13
N ASP A 542 23.44 -19.75 -21.67
CA ASP A 542 23.92 -20.90 -22.43
C ASP A 542 22.95 -21.20 -23.58
N LEU A 543 23.41 -21.05 -24.82
CA LEU A 543 22.57 -21.17 -26.02
C LEU A 543 22.09 -22.61 -26.26
N GLU A 544 22.87 -23.62 -25.90
CA GLU A 544 22.49 -25.02 -26.09
C GLU A 544 21.38 -25.39 -25.11
N ARG A 545 21.48 -25.03 -23.84
CA ARG A 545 20.42 -25.21 -22.83
C ARG A 545 19.15 -24.44 -23.19
N LEU A 546 19.29 -23.24 -23.72
CA LEU A 546 18.16 -22.44 -24.16
C LEU A 546 17.48 -23.04 -25.38
N GLN A 547 18.23 -23.57 -26.36
CA GLN A 547 17.66 -24.27 -27.51
C GLN A 547 16.81 -25.46 -27.08
N VAL A 548 17.31 -26.29 -26.16
CA VAL A 548 16.55 -27.41 -25.60
C VAL A 548 15.24 -26.94 -24.99
N ALA A 549 15.27 -25.84 -24.18
CA ALA A 549 14.06 -25.32 -23.57
C ALA A 549 13.04 -24.81 -24.60
N LEU A 550 13.50 -24.12 -25.64
CA LEU A 550 12.64 -23.62 -26.72
C LEU A 550 12.02 -24.75 -27.54
N ASP A 551 12.81 -25.78 -27.86
CA ASP A 551 12.33 -26.96 -28.59
C ASP A 551 11.27 -27.73 -27.79
N GLU A 552 11.50 -27.95 -26.48
CA GLU A 552 10.53 -28.62 -25.61
C GLU A 552 9.23 -27.82 -25.43
N ALA A 553 9.30 -26.49 -25.40
CA ALA A 553 8.13 -25.63 -25.35
C ALA A 553 7.46 -25.41 -26.72
N GLY A 554 8.11 -25.85 -27.80
CA GLY A 554 7.65 -25.63 -29.17
C GLY A 554 7.69 -24.18 -29.63
N ILE A 555 8.50 -23.34 -29.01
CA ILE A 555 8.63 -21.91 -29.33
C ILE A 555 9.57 -21.75 -30.55
N PRO A 556 9.07 -21.27 -31.71
CA PRO A 556 9.78 -21.39 -33.00
C PRO A 556 10.75 -20.22 -33.26
N VAL A 557 11.61 -19.89 -32.30
CA VAL A 557 12.64 -18.83 -32.44
C VAL A 557 14.01 -19.37 -32.04
N THR A 558 15.07 -18.77 -32.57
CA THR A 558 16.44 -19.16 -32.18
C THR A 558 16.80 -18.59 -30.80
N PRO A 559 17.73 -19.21 -30.06
CA PRO A 559 18.20 -18.70 -28.77
C PRO A 559 18.69 -17.27 -28.82
N GLU A 560 19.38 -16.88 -29.91
CA GLU A 560 19.89 -15.52 -30.10
C GLU A 560 18.74 -14.51 -30.19
N LYS A 561 17.72 -14.81 -31.02
CA LYS A 561 16.53 -13.93 -31.18
C LYS A 561 15.75 -13.83 -29.86
N PHE A 562 15.63 -14.93 -29.13
CA PHE A 562 14.98 -14.95 -27.83
C PHE A 562 15.73 -14.08 -26.80
N ILE A 563 17.05 -14.20 -26.72
CA ILE A 563 17.89 -13.35 -25.82
C ILE A 563 17.79 -11.88 -26.23
N GLU A 564 17.80 -11.61 -27.53
CA GLU A 564 17.65 -10.25 -28.06
C GLU A 564 16.31 -9.65 -27.67
N PHE A 565 15.21 -10.40 -27.80
CA PHE A 565 13.89 -10.00 -27.32
C PHE A 565 13.92 -9.63 -25.82
N ILE A 566 14.46 -10.49 -24.95
CA ILE A 566 14.51 -10.22 -23.51
C ILE A 566 15.27 -8.91 -23.23
N LYS A 567 16.44 -8.73 -23.86
CA LYS A 567 17.26 -7.53 -23.69
C LYS A 567 16.53 -6.28 -24.15
N LYS A 568 16.05 -6.27 -25.40
CA LYS A 568 15.36 -5.11 -25.98
C LYS A 568 14.08 -4.78 -25.23
N ALA A 569 13.23 -5.76 -24.89
CA ALA A 569 12.00 -5.53 -24.17
C ALA A 569 12.25 -4.93 -22.77
N THR A 570 13.26 -5.40 -22.07
CA THR A 570 13.67 -4.85 -20.76
C THR A 570 14.15 -3.40 -20.89
N GLN A 571 14.99 -3.10 -21.88
CA GLN A 571 15.50 -1.75 -22.13
C GLN A 571 14.40 -0.79 -22.58
N ASN A 572 13.56 -1.22 -23.51
CA ASN A 572 12.53 -0.38 -24.12
C ASN A 572 11.44 0.03 -23.13
N ARG A 573 11.04 -0.84 -22.20
CA ARG A 573 10.11 -0.46 -21.12
C ARG A 573 10.56 0.83 -20.42
N GLU A 574 11.83 0.89 -20.02
CA GLU A 574 12.39 2.05 -19.33
C GLU A 574 12.59 3.24 -20.27
N TYR A 575 13.07 2.99 -21.49
CA TYR A 575 13.32 4.03 -22.47
C TYR A 575 12.03 4.76 -22.91
N PHE A 576 10.97 4.03 -23.23
CA PHE A 576 9.69 4.63 -23.65
C PHE A 576 9.05 5.43 -22.51
N LYS A 577 9.10 4.91 -21.27
CA LYS A 577 8.66 5.66 -20.08
C LYS A 577 9.45 6.95 -19.93
N PHE A 578 10.75 6.87 -20.03
CA PHE A 578 11.66 8.01 -19.88
C PHE A 578 11.38 9.09 -20.95
N GLU A 579 11.14 8.70 -22.20
CA GLU A 579 10.91 9.64 -23.30
C GLU A 579 9.54 10.33 -23.21
N PHE A 580 8.45 9.61 -22.99
CA PHE A 580 7.15 10.27 -22.89
C PHE A 580 7.05 11.19 -21.66
N THR A 581 7.72 10.85 -20.56
CA THR A 581 7.71 11.68 -19.35
C THR A 581 8.42 13.03 -19.55
N LYS A 582 9.28 13.17 -20.56
CA LYS A 582 9.84 14.48 -20.96
C LYS A 582 8.76 15.44 -21.46
N SER A 583 7.78 14.95 -22.21
CA SER A 583 6.65 15.75 -22.71
C SER A 583 5.63 16.00 -21.58
N LEU A 584 5.36 15.02 -20.71
CA LEU A 584 4.55 15.19 -19.54
C LEU A 584 5.14 16.26 -18.59
N SER A 585 6.44 16.23 -18.34
CA SER A 585 7.11 17.23 -17.50
C SER A 585 7.01 18.63 -18.09
N LEU A 586 7.16 18.78 -19.42
CA LEU A 586 6.95 20.06 -20.09
C LEU A 586 5.50 20.55 -19.96
N MET A 587 4.52 19.67 -20.12
CA MET A 587 3.09 19.99 -19.94
C MET A 587 2.81 20.49 -18.50
N LEU A 588 3.35 19.83 -17.48
CA LEU A 588 3.23 20.27 -16.09
C LEU A 588 3.85 21.66 -15.88
N ASP A 589 5.02 21.93 -16.49
CA ASP A 589 5.64 23.26 -16.41
C ASP A 589 4.78 24.33 -17.10
N VAL A 590 4.11 24.01 -18.23
CA VAL A 590 3.15 24.90 -18.91
C VAL A 590 1.91 25.13 -18.04
N ILE A 591 1.41 24.10 -17.34
CA ILE A 591 0.28 24.25 -16.39
C ILE A 591 0.67 25.16 -15.22
N VAL A 592 1.90 25.04 -14.68
CA VAL A 592 2.43 25.98 -13.69
C VAL A 592 2.45 27.40 -14.22
N LYS A 593 2.92 27.57 -15.47
CA LYS A 593 2.97 28.88 -16.12
C LYS A 593 1.59 29.47 -16.34
N LEU A 594 0.61 28.67 -16.71
CA LEU A 594 -0.80 29.10 -16.78
C LEU A 594 -1.30 29.60 -15.44
N GLY A 595 -1.02 28.88 -14.34
CA GLY A 595 -1.33 29.32 -12.98
C GLY A 595 -0.70 30.68 -12.64
N GLU A 596 0.59 30.88 -12.96
CA GLU A 596 1.27 32.16 -12.75
C GLU A 596 0.57 33.31 -13.49
N VAL A 597 0.26 33.13 -14.78
CA VAL A 597 -0.42 34.15 -15.60
C VAL A 597 -1.82 34.46 -15.09
N MET A 598 -2.52 33.47 -14.57
CA MET A 598 -3.86 33.63 -13.99
C MET A 598 -3.84 34.03 -12.50
N ALA A 599 -2.67 34.23 -11.89
CA ALA A 599 -2.48 34.48 -10.47
C ALA A 599 -3.15 33.43 -9.58
N ILE A 600 -2.96 32.14 -9.91
CA ILE A 600 -3.35 30.95 -9.15
C ILE A 600 -2.08 30.24 -8.69
N ALA A 601 -1.95 29.97 -7.40
CA ALA A 601 -0.77 29.33 -6.86
C ALA A 601 -0.61 27.89 -7.41
N ARG A 602 0.64 27.43 -7.58
CA ARG A 602 0.99 26.09 -8.05
C ARG A 602 0.31 24.99 -7.23
N GLU A 603 0.29 25.12 -5.90
CA GLU A 603 -0.40 24.20 -5.00
C GLU A 603 -1.91 24.14 -5.30
N ASP A 604 -2.52 25.30 -5.61
CA ASP A 604 -3.94 25.39 -5.91
C ASP A 604 -4.29 24.76 -7.26
N MET A 605 -3.42 24.90 -8.26
CA MET A 605 -3.58 24.22 -9.57
C MET A 605 -3.67 22.71 -9.44
N SER A 606 -3.07 22.09 -8.39
CA SER A 606 -3.15 20.66 -8.14
C SER A 606 -4.57 20.14 -7.82
N TYR A 607 -5.50 21.04 -7.45
CA TYR A 607 -6.90 20.71 -7.19
C TYR A 607 -7.80 20.77 -8.44
N LEU A 608 -7.28 21.28 -9.56
CA LEU A 608 -7.98 21.16 -10.85
C LEU A 608 -7.78 19.75 -11.43
N GLU A 609 -8.67 19.33 -12.29
CA GLU A 609 -8.50 18.15 -13.14
C GLU A 609 -8.04 18.60 -14.53
N ILE A 610 -7.43 17.69 -15.29
CA ILE A 610 -6.98 18.04 -16.64
C ILE A 610 -8.16 18.48 -17.52
N GLN A 611 -9.36 17.89 -17.33
CA GLN A 611 -10.59 18.26 -18.05
C GLN A 611 -11.02 19.70 -17.82
N ASP A 612 -10.74 20.27 -16.63
CA ASP A 612 -11.02 21.70 -16.37
C ASP A 612 -10.13 22.57 -17.24
N LEU A 613 -8.87 22.20 -17.38
CA LEU A 613 -7.91 22.94 -18.21
C LEU A 613 -8.27 22.88 -19.70
N LEU A 614 -8.81 21.76 -20.18
CA LEU A 614 -9.29 21.58 -21.54
C LEU A 614 -10.60 22.34 -21.83
N SER A 615 -11.31 22.79 -20.81
CA SER A 615 -12.60 23.49 -20.93
C SER A 615 -12.47 25.02 -20.90
N TYR A 616 -11.29 25.58 -20.78
CA TYR A 616 -10.98 27.01 -20.87
C TYR A 616 -11.81 27.91 -19.95
N HIS A 617 -11.79 27.65 -18.64
CA HIS A 617 -12.55 28.40 -17.68
C HIS A 617 -11.91 29.75 -17.28
N SER A 618 -12.73 30.67 -16.79
CA SER A 618 -12.24 31.91 -16.19
C SER A 618 -11.51 31.63 -14.85
N ARG A 619 -10.65 32.57 -14.46
CA ARG A 619 -9.96 32.52 -13.16
C ARG A 619 -10.93 32.29 -11.98
N ASP A 620 -12.03 33.01 -11.94
CA ASP A 620 -13.01 32.93 -10.82
C ASP A 620 -13.70 31.57 -10.79
N SER A 621 -13.99 30.98 -11.94
CA SER A 621 -14.51 29.62 -12.04
C SER A 621 -13.49 28.59 -11.49
N TYR A 622 -12.20 28.73 -11.83
CA TYR A 622 -11.15 27.88 -11.26
C TYR A 622 -11.05 28.00 -9.74
N ILE A 623 -11.08 29.22 -9.20
CA ILE A 623 -11.02 29.42 -7.75
C ILE A 623 -12.18 28.70 -7.05
N GLN A 624 -13.40 28.84 -7.56
CA GLN A 624 -14.57 28.16 -7.00
C GLN A 624 -14.45 26.62 -7.06
N THR A 625 -13.94 26.09 -8.17
CA THR A 625 -13.68 24.64 -8.34
C THR A 625 -12.62 24.16 -7.36
N ILE A 626 -11.50 24.88 -7.24
CA ILE A 626 -10.40 24.60 -6.33
C ILE A 626 -10.88 24.54 -4.88
N GLU A 627 -11.64 25.55 -4.42
CA GLU A 627 -12.17 25.60 -3.06
C GLU A 627 -13.08 24.42 -2.75
N THR A 628 -13.97 24.09 -3.69
CA THR A 628 -14.88 22.94 -3.57
C THR A 628 -14.10 21.62 -3.47
N ARG A 629 -13.18 21.38 -4.41
CA ARG A 629 -12.39 20.13 -4.45
C ARG A 629 -11.41 20.01 -3.29
N ARG A 630 -10.82 21.13 -2.83
CA ARG A 630 -9.97 21.15 -1.66
C ARG A 630 -10.72 20.66 -0.43
N ARG A 631 -11.96 21.12 -0.23
CA ARG A 631 -12.82 20.67 0.87
C ARG A 631 -13.10 19.16 0.75
N PHE A 632 -13.53 18.70 -0.41
CA PHE A 632 -13.77 17.25 -0.63
C PHE A 632 -12.50 16.41 -0.45
N TYR A 633 -11.38 16.87 -0.96
CA TYR A 633 -10.10 16.17 -0.80
C TYR A 633 -9.73 16.03 0.68
N HIS A 634 -9.88 17.12 1.44
CA HIS A 634 -9.60 17.12 2.87
C HIS A 634 -10.52 16.14 3.63
N VAL A 635 -11.81 16.19 3.38
CA VAL A 635 -12.79 15.31 4.01
C VAL A 635 -12.50 13.84 3.69
N ASN A 636 -12.20 13.52 2.43
CA ASN A 636 -11.84 12.15 2.02
C ASN A 636 -10.50 11.67 2.60
N SER A 637 -9.59 12.56 3.02
CA SER A 637 -8.31 12.17 3.62
C SER A 637 -8.46 11.51 5.00
N TYR A 638 -9.63 11.62 5.62
CA TYR A 638 -9.96 10.90 6.86
C TYR A 638 -10.32 9.42 6.62
N LEU A 639 -10.66 9.04 5.38
CA LEU A 639 -10.96 7.66 5.09
C LEU A 639 -9.66 6.83 5.06
N VAL A 640 -9.65 5.75 5.82
CA VAL A 640 -8.70 4.65 5.65
C VAL A 640 -9.38 3.63 4.77
N LEU A 641 -8.68 3.16 3.75
CA LEU A 641 -9.22 2.24 2.76
C LEU A 641 -8.21 1.08 2.57
N PRO A 642 -8.68 -0.16 2.45
CA PRO A 642 -7.82 -1.32 2.30
C PRO A 642 -7.06 -1.30 0.96
N GLU A 643 -6.10 -2.21 0.78
CA GLU A 643 -5.40 -2.40 -0.49
C GLU A 643 -6.32 -3.04 -1.54
N VAL A 644 -7.21 -3.93 -1.10
CA VAL A 644 -8.20 -4.61 -1.96
C VAL A 644 -9.59 -4.48 -1.35
N ILE A 645 -10.59 -4.17 -2.18
CA ILE A 645 -12.00 -4.14 -1.80
C ILE A 645 -12.71 -5.28 -2.55
N PHE A 646 -13.03 -6.36 -1.85
CA PHE A 646 -13.83 -7.47 -2.36
C PHE A 646 -15.32 -7.28 -2.13
N TYR A 647 -15.67 -6.60 -1.02
CA TYR A 647 -17.03 -6.35 -0.58
C TYR A 647 -17.16 -4.96 0.01
N VAL A 648 -18.35 -4.43 0.01
CA VAL A 648 -18.63 -3.10 0.59
C VAL A 648 -18.26 -3.02 2.09
N GLY A 649 -18.25 -4.14 2.79
CA GLY A 649 -17.86 -4.24 4.20
C GLY A 649 -16.38 -3.96 4.44
N ASP A 650 -15.52 -4.22 3.45
CA ASP A 650 -14.08 -3.96 3.53
C ASP A 650 -13.76 -2.45 3.70
N ILE A 651 -14.72 -1.57 3.41
CA ILE A 651 -14.63 -0.13 3.69
C ILE A 651 -14.92 0.19 5.18
N ASP A 652 -15.59 -0.72 5.89
CA ASP A 652 -15.87 -0.57 7.32
C ASP A 652 -14.82 -1.22 8.21
N VAL A 653 -14.32 -2.39 7.78
CA VAL A 653 -13.41 -3.24 8.56
C VAL A 653 -12.19 -3.53 7.69
N ILE A 654 -11.04 -3.07 8.13
CA ILE A 654 -9.79 -3.11 7.36
C ILE A 654 -8.77 -3.92 8.15
N ASP A 655 -8.32 -5.03 7.58
CA ASP A 655 -7.17 -5.78 8.08
C ASP A 655 -5.90 -5.05 7.65
N ILE A 656 -5.03 -4.77 8.62
CA ILE A 656 -3.70 -4.23 8.35
C ILE A 656 -2.73 -5.40 8.45
N ASP A 657 -2.41 -5.98 7.31
CA ASP A 657 -1.29 -6.93 7.23
C ASP A 657 0.02 -6.15 7.33
N GLU A 658 1.01 -6.71 8.05
CA GLU A 658 2.37 -6.15 8.02
C GLU A 658 2.82 -6.08 6.56
N ALA A 659 3.15 -4.87 6.10
CA ALA A 659 3.64 -4.64 4.75
C ALA A 659 4.82 -5.56 4.46
N ARG A 660 4.62 -6.60 3.66
CA ARG A 660 5.71 -7.37 3.09
C ARG A 660 6.34 -6.51 2.00
N PRO A 661 7.67 -6.28 2.00
CA PRO A 661 8.29 -5.50 0.95
C PRO A 661 8.05 -6.18 -0.41
N ASN A 662 7.47 -5.44 -1.35
CA ASN A 662 7.10 -5.90 -2.70
C ASN A 662 8.30 -6.19 -3.61
N PHE A 663 9.52 -6.05 -3.11
CA PHE A 663 10.75 -6.24 -3.88
C PHE A 663 11.67 -7.25 -3.18
N ILE A 664 11.60 -8.47 -3.63
CA ILE A 664 12.69 -9.42 -3.53
C ILE A 664 13.06 -9.86 -4.95
#